data_c28f3a648757def0d29e76725e4e8a8f
#
_entry.id   c28f3a648757def0d29e76725e4e8a8f
#
_cell.length_a   1.000
_cell.length_b   1.000
_cell.length_c   1.000
_cell.angle_alpha   90.00
_cell.angle_beta   90.00
_cell.angle_gamma   90.00
#
_symmetry.space_group_name_H-M   'P 1'
#
loop_
_entity.id
_entity.type
_entity.pdbx_description
1 polymer ?
#
loop_
_entity_poly.entity_id
_entity_poly.type
_entity_poly.pdbx_seq_one_letter_code
_entity_poly.pdbx_strand_id
1 'polypeptide(L)'
;MSDLTHDGAERLPLHTFTENAYLNYSMYVIMDRALPFIGDGLKPVQRRIVYAMSELGLNNSAKFKKSARTVGDVLGKYHPHGDSACYEAMVLMAQPFSYRYPLVDGQGNWGAPDDPKSFAAMRYTESRLSKYAEVLLGELAQGTVDWVPNFDGTMQEPKMLPARLPNILLNGTTGIAVGMATDIPPHNVREIAQAVLALIDKPTTSLDELLEFVQGPDFPTEAEIITPRDDIRKIYQNGRGSVRMRAVWKKEDGSAVITALPHQVSGAKVLEQIANQMRAKKLPMVEDLRDESDHENPTRLVIVPRTNRVDLDQVMSHLFATTDLERSYRINMNMISLDNRPSVKGLLEILTEWLVFRRQTVRNRLNFRLEKVLKRLHILEGLLIAFLNIDEVIHIIRTEDDPKPLLMQRFSISETQAEAILELKLRHLAKLEEVKIRGEQDELAKERDQLQALLASERKLNTLIKKEIQADAAAYGDDRRSPLTERGEAKAMSEHDIVPSEPVTIVLSEMGWVRSAKGHDIDPSGLSYKAGDSFRAAARGMSNQPVVFIDSTGRSYALDPLTLPSARGQGEPLTGKLTPPPGATIEHVLMAPDSQKLLMASDAGYGFVCTFNDLVAKNRAGKTMITLPENAKVLPPLEIYGPDDMLLSITAVGRMLMFPVADLPELSKGKGNKIVSIPAAQAAAGEDRLAWLFVLPPQTSITLHFGKRKLTLRPEDLQKFRAERGRKGSPLPRGLQRIDRIDVDAPPRAIATESEE
;
A
#
# COMPACT_ATOMS: atom_id res chain seq x y z
N MET A 1 -39.95 11.57 -37.00
CA MET A 1 -41.39 11.57 -37.27
C MET A 1 -41.90 10.20 -36.88
N SER A 2 -42.73 10.13 -35.85
CA SER A 2 -43.45 8.89 -35.49
C SER A 2 -44.60 8.68 -36.46
N ASP A 3 -44.56 7.62 -37.29
CA ASP A 3 -45.69 7.21 -38.11
C ASP A 3 -46.72 6.54 -37.18
N LEU A 4 -47.77 7.25 -36.86
CA LEU A 4 -48.96 6.69 -36.21
C LEU A 4 -49.69 5.81 -37.26
N THR A 5 -49.72 4.51 -37.04
CA THR A 5 -50.50 3.58 -37.84
C THR A 5 -51.97 3.63 -37.36
N HIS A 6 -52.89 3.27 -38.23
CA HIS A 6 -54.37 3.28 -37.99
C HIS A 6 -54.84 2.46 -36.76
N ASP A 7 -53.92 1.63 -36.18
CA ASP A 7 -54.21 0.81 -34.99
C ASP A 7 -53.72 1.45 -33.65
N GLY A 8 -53.30 2.70 -33.63
CA GLY A 8 -52.79 3.36 -32.41
C GLY A 8 -51.46 2.86 -31.89
N ALA A 9 -50.73 2.03 -32.66
CA ALA A 9 -49.40 1.55 -32.32
C ALA A 9 -48.33 2.49 -32.84
N GLU A 10 -47.44 2.94 -31.96
CA GLU A 10 -46.28 3.71 -32.33
C GLU A 10 -45.17 2.77 -32.89
N ARG A 11 -44.67 3.08 -34.07
CA ARG A 11 -43.53 2.35 -34.66
C ARG A 11 -42.27 3.18 -34.58
N LEU A 12 -41.32 2.70 -33.79
CA LEU A 12 -39.99 3.29 -33.66
C LEU A 12 -38.96 2.38 -34.32
N PRO A 13 -37.96 2.92 -35.06
CA PRO A 13 -36.82 2.16 -35.50
C PRO A 13 -36.11 1.49 -34.30
N LEU A 14 -35.71 0.22 -34.44
CA LEU A 14 -35.09 -0.54 -33.34
C LEU A 14 -33.84 0.16 -32.79
N HIS A 15 -33.01 0.77 -33.65
CA HIS A 15 -31.82 1.49 -33.24
C HIS A 15 -32.18 2.70 -32.35
N THR A 16 -33.18 3.50 -32.72
CA THR A 16 -33.65 4.67 -31.95
C THR A 16 -34.22 4.23 -30.60
N PHE A 17 -35.00 3.15 -30.57
CA PHE A 17 -35.51 2.60 -29.33
C PHE A 17 -34.39 2.13 -28.42
N THR A 18 -33.40 1.38 -28.97
CA THR A 18 -32.26 0.86 -28.22
C THR A 18 -31.38 1.97 -27.67
N GLU A 19 -31.08 3.00 -28.46
CA GLU A 19 -30.29 4.18 -28.03
C GLU A 19 -30.98 4.90 -26.89
N ASN A 20 -32.29 5.20 -27.02
CA ASN A 20 -33.06 5.88 -25.98
C ASN A 20 -33.15 5.03 -24.68
N ALA A 21 -33.45 3.74 -24.84
CA ALA A 21 -33.54 2.83 -23.70
C ALA A 21 -32.19 2.70 -22.97
N TYR A 22 -31.10 2.56 -23.72
CA TYR A 22 -29.76 2.47 -23.14
C TYR A 22 -29.32 3.79 -22.48
N LEU A 23 -29.60 4.93 -23.09
CA LEU A 23 -29.31 6.25 -22.53
C LEU A 23 -30.06 6.43 -21.20
N ASN A 24 -31.38 6.16 -21.19
CA ASN A 24 -32.21 6.28 -19.98
C ASN A 24 -31.72 5.36 -18.88
N TYR A 25 -31.41 4.10 -19.23
CA TYR A 25 -30.82 3.14 -18.28
C TYR A 25 -29.48 3.62 -17.74
N SER A 26 -28.60 4.13 -18.60
CA SER A 26 -27.29 4.65 -18.21
C SER A 26 -27.43 5.82 -17.25
N MET A 27 -28.31 6.78 -17.55
CA MET A 27 -28.62 7.92 -16.68
C MET A 27 -29.13 7.46 -15.31
N TYR A 28 -30.07 6.52 -15.30
CA TYR A 28 -30.60 5.96 -14.06
C TYR A 28 -29.48 5.28 -13.23
N VAL A 29 -28.63 4.46 -13.85
CA VAL A 29 -27.56 3.76 -13.14
C VAL A 29 -26.53 4.74 -12.56
N ILE A 30 -26.23 5.83 -13.27
CA ILE A 30 -25.30 6.86 -12.80
C ILE A 30 -25.93 7.66 -11.66
N MET A 31 -27.11 8.23 -11.87
CA MET A 31 -27.72 9.23 -10.98
C MET A 31 -28.39 8.62 -9.75
N ASP A 32 -29.05 7.47 -9.91
CA ASP A 32 -29.98 6.93 -8.92
C ASP A 32 -29.61 5.53 -8.41
N ARG A 33 -28.38 5.03 -8.70
CA ARG A 33 -27.95 3.70 -8.27
C ARG A 33 -26.51 3.61 -7.78
N ALA A 34 -25.55 3.97 -8.62
CA ALA A 34 -24.15 3.57 -8.42
C ALA A 34 -23.30 4.64 -7.71
N LEU A 35 -23.54 5.92 -7.96
CA LEU A 35 -22.72 6.99 -7.42
C LEU A 35 -23.34 7.56 -6.12
N PRO A 36 -22.48 7.93 -5.16
CA PRO A 36 -22.92 8.60 -3.93
C PRO A 36 -23.17 10.09 -4.18
N PHE A 37 -24.04 10.69 -3.38
CA PHE A 37 -24.24 12.14 -3.34
C PHE A 37 -23.23 12.80 -2.40
N ILE A 38 -22.63 13.92 -2.80
CA ILE A 38 -21.57 14.59 -2.03
C ILE A 38 -22.01 15.03 -0.65
N GLY A 39 -23.26 15.44 -0.48
CA GLY A 39 -23.79 15.98 0.78
C GLY A 39 -23.83 14.93 1.90
N ASP A 40 -24.42 13.77 1.65
CA ASP A 40 -24.59 12.71 2.66
C ASP A 40 -23.70 11.46 2.44
N GLY A 41 -23.01 11.38 1.30
CA GLY A 41 -22.10 10.28 0.99
C GLY A 41 -22.78 8.94 0.74
N LEU A 42 -24.09 8.93 0.49
CA LEU A 42 -24.88 7.71 0.36
C LEU A 42 -25.35 7.49 -1.08
N LYS A 43 -25.43 6.22 -1.46
CA LYS A 43 -26.21 5.77 -2.60
C LYS A 43 -27.71 5.73 -2.24
N PRO A 44 -28.63 5.80 -3.22
CA PRO A 44 -30.07 5.79 -2.93
C PRO A 44 -30.52 4.62 -2.07
N VAL A 45 -30.07 3.39 -2.35
CA VAL A 45 -30.43 2.22 -1.53
C VAL A 45 -29.97 2.35 -0.07
N GLN A 46 -28.77 2.87 0.17
CA GLN A 46 -28.22 3.06 1.51
C GLN A 46 -29.03 4.11 2.28
N ARG A 47 -29.34 5.24 1.62
CA ARG A 47 -30.17 6.32 2.19
C ARG A 47 -31.55 5.81 2.58
N ARG A 48 -32.19 5.03 1.71
CA ARG A 48 -33.51 4.45 1.97
C ARG A 48 -33.50 3.43 3.10
N ILE A 49 -32.44 2.62 3.23
CA ILE A 49 -32.28 1.69 4.37
C ILE A 49 -32.17 2.48 5.68
N VAL A 50 -31.26 3.47 5.75
CA VAL A 50 -31.06 4.27 6.97
C VAL A 50 -32.31 5.04 7.33
N TYR A 51 -33.02 5.63 6.36
CA TYR A 51 -34.26 6.33 6.55
C TYR A 51 -35.39 5.40 7.04
N ALA A 52 -35.60 4.26 6.39
CA ALA A 52 -36.60 3.29 6.79
C ALA A 52 -36.38 2.76 8.22
N MET A 53 -35.13 2.51 8.60
CA MET A 53 -34.80 2.13 9.98
C MET A 53 -35.10 3.24 10.98
N SER A 54 -34.93 4.49 10.61
CA SER A 54 -35.34 5.65 11.43
C SER A 54 -36.85 5.71 11.61
N GLU A 55 -37.65 5.55 10.54
CA GLU A 55 -39.11 5.51 10.58
C GLU A 55 -39.67 4.34 11.41
N LEU A 56 -38.97 3.20 11.40
CA LEU A 56 -39.29 2.05 12.25
C LEU A 56 -38.90 2.25 13.74
N GLY A 57 -38.33 3.40 14.10
CA GLY A 57 -37.85 3.71 15.43
C GLY A 57 -36.65 2.85 15.88
N LEU A 58 -35.86 2.32 14.94
CA LEU A 58 -34.71 1.46 15.20
C LEU A 58 -33.44 2.30 15.48
N ASN A 59 -33.51 3.27 16.36
CA ASN A 59 -32.34 4.03 16.79
C ASN A 59 -31.37 3.17 17.61
N ASN A 60 -30.19 3.69 17.93
CA ASN A 60 -29.14 2.97 18.63
C ASN A 60 -29.48 2.46 20.03
N SER A 61 -30.51 3.03 20.68
CA SER A 61 -31.04 2.60 21.99
C SER A 61 -32.20 1.63 21.88
N ALA A 62 -32.74 1.43 20.68
CA ALA A 62 -33.86 0.52 20.45
C ALA A 62 -33.43 -0.96 20.58
N LYS A 63 -34.42 -1.82 20.85
CA LYS A 63 -34.17 -3.27 20.74
C LYS A 63 -33.96 -3.68 19.30
N PHE A 64 -33.04 -4.62 19.09
CA PHE A 64 -32.81 -5.24 17.79
C PHE A 64 -34.12 -5.82 17.21
N LYS A 65 -34.27 -5.73 15.90
CA LYS A 65 -35.36 -6.33 15.14
C LYS A 65 -34.82 -7.15 13.98
N LYS A 66 -35.59 -8.18 13.58
CA LYS A 66 -35.19 -9.01 12.42
C LYS A 66 -34.92 -8.16 11.19
N SER A 67 -33.82 -8.38 10.53
CA SER A 67 -33.38 -7.63 9.35
C SER A 67 -34.40 -7.73 8.20
N ALA A 68 -35.07 -8.86 8.09
CA ALA A 68 -36.17 -9.06 7.13
C ALA A 68 -37.28 -8.01 7.24
N ARG A 69 -37.55 -7.47 8.46
CA ARG A 69 -38.54 -6.39 8.63
C ARG A 69 -38.06 -5.10 7.96
N THR A 70 -36.82 -4.71 8.21
CA THR A 70 -36.25 -3.51 7.58
C THR A 70 -36.22 -3.65 6.06
N VAL A 71 -35.76 -4.78 5.54
CA VAL A 71 -35.73 -5.04 4.09
C VAL A 71 -37.11 -4.98 3.50
N GLY A 72 -38.11 -5.62 4.15
CA GLY A 72 -39.51 -5.57 3.71
C GLY A 72 -40.08 -4.16 3.62
N ASP A 73 -39.82 -3.33 4.64
CA ASP A 73 -40.28 -1.92 4.67
C ASP A 73 -39.55 -1.10 3.55
N VAL A 74 -38.27 -1.28 3.35
CA VAL A 74 -37.52 -0.58 2.29
C VAL A 74 -38.09 -0.92 0.91
N LEU A 75 -38.32 -2.19 0.63
CA LEU A 75 -38.84 -2.64 -0.67
C LEU A 75 -40.27 -2.20 -0.89
N GLY A 76 -41.10 -2.31 0.14
CA GLY A 76 -42.50 -1.99 0.04
C GLY A 76 -42.79 -0.50 -0.07
N LYS A 77 -41.92 0.37 0.48
CA LYS A 77 -42.17 1.81 0.58
C LYS A 77 -41.32 2.68 -0.29
N TYR A 78 -40.04 2.32 -0.50
CA TYR A 78 -39.05 3.27 -1.07
C TYR A 78 -38.22 2.70 -2.21
N HIS A 79 -37.89 1.40 -2.23
CA HIS A 79 -36.90 0.84 -3.16
C HIS A 79 -37.36 -0.45 -3.84
N PRO A 80 -38.12 -0.35 -4.96
CA PRO A 80 -38.75 -1.50 -5.64
C PRO A 80 -37.73 -2.33 -6.45
N HIS A 81 -36.74 -2.92 -5.77
CA HIS A 81 -35.69 -3.76 -6.35
C HIS A 81 -35.56 -5.09 -5.59
N GLY A 82 -34.59 -5.92 -5.95
CA GLY A 82 -34.38 -7.23 -5.31
C GLY A 82 -34.02 -7.13 -3.82
N ASP A 83 -34.64 -7.98 -3.01
CA ASP A 83 -34.43 -8.09 -1.57
C ASP A 83 -32.99 -8.44 -1.20
N SER A 84 -32.37 -9.34 -1.95
CA SER A 84 -30.96 -9.73 -1.76
C SER A 84 -30.00 -8.55 -1.90
N ALA A 85 -30.18 -7.70 -2.92
CA ALA A 85 -29.32 -6.52 -3.12
C ALA A 85 -29.51 -5.48 -2.01
N CYS A 86 -30.75 -5.29 -1.55
CA CYS A 86 -31.03 -4.41 -0.40
C CYS A 86 -30.39 -4.95 0.87
N TYR A 87 -30.52 -6.25 1.14
CA TYR A 87 -29.93 -6.86 2.33
C TYR A 87 -28.39 -6.85 2.27
N GLU A 88 -27.77 -7.15 1.12
CA GLU A 88 -26.32 -7.05 0.95
C GLU A 88 -25.81 -5.63 1.24
N ALA A 89 -26.50 -4.59 0.76
CA ALA A 89 -26.14 -3.21 1.08
C ALA A 89 -26.20 -2.94 2.59
N MET A 90 -27.23 -3.47 3.26
CA MET A 90 -27.39 -3.36 4.72
C MET A 90 -26.28 -4.12 5.47
N VAL A 91 -25.89 -5.30 4.99
CA VAL A 91 -24.80 -6.10 5.55
C VAL A 91 -23.48 -5.32 5.50
N LEU A 92 -23.12 -4.75 4.33
CA LEU A 92 -21.91 -3.95 4.21
C LEU A 92 -21.88 -2.77 5.19
N MET A 93 -22.99 -2.09 5.40
CA MET A 93 -23.11 -0.97 6.36
C MET A 93 -22.99 -1.42 7.83
N ALA A 94 -23.14 -2.72 8.12
CA ALA A 94 -23.00 -3.27 9.46
C ALA A 94 -21.60 -3.88 9.73
N GLN A 95 -20.80 -4.13 8.70
CA GLN A 95 -19.49 -4.78 8.84
C GLN A 95 -18.40 -3.79 9.25
N PRO A 96 -17.78 -3.94 10.45
CA PRO A 96 -16.72 -3.03 10.93
C PRO A 96 -15.40 -3.15 10.17
N PHE A 97 -15.23 -4.20 9.36
CA PHE A 97 -14.10 -4.41 8.46
C PHE A 97 -14.36 -3.92 7.03
N SER A 98 -15.61 -3.54 6.70
CA SER A 98 -16.01 -2.94 5.42
C SER A 98 -16.23 -1.44 5.52
N TYR A 99 -16.83 -0.96 6.62
CA TYR A 99 -17.11 0.43 6.91
C TYR A 99 -16.21 0.94 8.03
N ARG A 100 -15.58 2.10 7.82
CA ARG A 100 -14.76 2.73 8.86
C ARG A 100 -15.60 3.19 10.05
N TYR A 101 -16.83 3.65 9.77
CA TYR A 101 -17.86 4.05 10.72
C TYR A 101 -19.20 3.41 10.34
N PRO A 102 -19.48 2.18 10.81
CA PRO A 102 -20.70 1.46 10.47
C PRO A 102 -21.96 2.26 10.77
N LEU A 103 -22.95 2.18 9.87
CA LEU A 103 -24.27 2.84 10.02
C LEU A 103 -25.32 1.93 10.65
N VAL A 104 -25.12 0.62 10.54
CA VAL A 104 -26.00 -0.41 11.10
C VAL A 104 -25.25 -1.14 12.20
N ASP A 105 -25.95 -1.39 13.31
CA ASP A 105 -25.51 -2.25 14.40
C ASP A 105 -26.25 -3.58 14.26
N GLY A 106 -25.49 -4.66 14.08
CA GLY A 106 -26.01 -5.99 13.75
C GLY A 106 -25.80 -7.00 14.86
N GLN A 107 -26.77 -7.92 15.03
CA GLN A 107 -26.67 -9.07 15.90
C GLN A 107 -26.89 -10.36 15.10
N GLY A 108 -26.01 -11.35 15.30
CA GLY A 108 -25.97 -12.58 14.53
C GLY A 108 -24.75 -12.63 13.61
N ASN A 109 -24.80 -13.48 12.59
CA ASN A 109 -23.72 -13.62 11.61
C ASN A 109 -23.89 -12.60 10.47
N TRP A 110 -23.04 -11.59 10.45
CA TRP A 110 -22.95 -10.55 9.42
C TRP A 110 -21.74 -10.70 8.51
N GLY A 111 -21.13 -11.91 8.44
CA GLY A 111 -19.90 -12.18 7.72
C GLY A 111 -18.66 -11.97 8.60
N ALA A 112 -17.51 -12.33 8.06
CA ALA A 112 -16.22 -12.21 8.73
C ALA A 112 -15.18 -11.58 7.78
N PRO A 113 -14.06 -11.03 8.25
CA PRO A 113 -13.03 -10.41 7.41
C PRO A 113 -12.46 -11.36 6.34
N ASP A 114 -12.36 -12.65 6.64
CA ASP A 114 -11.89 -13.70 5.75
C ASP A 114 -12.92 -14.08 4.67
N ASP A 115 -14.23 -14.03 5.02
CA ASP A 115 -15.34 -14.24 4.08
C ASP A 115 -16.47 -13.23 4.32
N PRO A 116 -16.38 -12.00 3.76
CA PRO A 116 -17.39 -10.96 3.93
C PRO A 116 -18.79 -11.32 3.40
N LYS A 117 -18.88 -12.35 2.54
CA LYS A 117 -20.13 -12.79 1.92
C LYS A 117 -20.80 -13.97 2.64
N SER A 118 -20.17 -14.57 3.63
CA SER A 118 -20.73 -15.67 4.41
C SER A 118 -21.61 -15.20 5.56
N PHE A 119 -22.49 -14.24 5.32
CA PHE A 119 -23.47 -13.76 6.28
C PHE A 119 -24.76 -14.61 6.27
N ALA A 120 -25.43 -14.66 7.41
CA ALA A 120 -26.68 -15.40 7.53
C ALA A 120 -27.83 -14.70 6.79
N ALA A 121 -28.84 -15.47 6.37
CA ALA A 121 -30.05 -14.91 5.76
C ALA A 121 -30.76 -13.91 6.70
N MET A 122 -31.42 -12.90 6.12
CA MET A 122 -32.05 -11.79 6.83
C MET A 122 -33.09 -12.20 7.88
N ARG A 123 -33.64 -13.41 7.80
CA ARG A 123 -34.56 -13.97 8.80
C ARG A 123 -33.89 -14.36 10.11
N TYR A 124 -32.55 -14.58 10.09
CA TYR A 124 -31.77 -14.97 11.26
C TYR A 124 -31.07 -13.78 11.90
N THR A 125 -30.64 -12.79 11.12
CA THR A 125 -29.96 -11.60 11.63
C THR A 125 -30.94 -10.59 12.22
N GLU A 126 -30.45 -9.80 13.16
CA GLU A 126 -31.19 -8.68 13.76
C GLU A 126 -30.35 -7.40 13.63
N SER A 127 -31.03 -6.26 13.52
CA SER A 127 -30.39 -4.97 13.25
C SER A 127 -31.07 -3.82 13.94
N ARG A 128 -30.31 -2.76 14.12
CA ARG A 128 -30.71 -1.40 14.48
C ARG A 128 -29.74 -0.39 13.92
N LEU A 129 -30.00 0.90 13.98
CA LEU A 129 -29.03 1.93 13.61
C LEU A 129 -27.89 1.99 14.63
N SER A 130 -26.70 2.22 14.15
CA SER A 130 -25.54 2.49 14.99
C SER A 130 -25.61 3.89 15.62
N LYS A 131 -24.76 4.16 16.60
CA LYS A 131 -24.64 5.50 17.18
C LYS A 131 -24.18 6.53 16.13
N TYR A 132 -23.31 6.14 15.21
CA TYR A 132 -22.81 7.03 14.16
C TYR A 132 -23.89 7.45 13.15
N ALA A 133 -24.93 6.65 12.92
CA ALA A 133 -26.04 7.00 12.03
C ALA A 133 -26.77 8.30 12.45
N GLU A 134 -26.66 8.72 13.71
CA GLU A 134 -27.18 10.00 14.22
C GLU A 134 -26.55 11.22 13.54
N VAL A 135 -25.32 11.09 13.02
CA VAL A 135 -24.64 12.12 12.22
C VAL A 135 -25.44 12.44 10.94
N LEU A 136 -26.16 11.45 10.40
CA LEU A 136 -26.96 11.59 9.18
C LEU A 136 -28.42 11.95 9.45
N LEU A 137 -28.98 11.53 10.59
CA LEU A 137 -30.41 11.57 10.86
C LEU A 137 -30.83 12.67 11.85
N GLY A 138 -29.92 13.10 12.73
CA GLY A 138 -30.29 13.93 13.90
C GLY A 138 -30.97 15.26 13.59
N GLU A 139 -30.82 15.76 12.38
CA GLU A 139 -31.49 17.02 11.97
C GLU A 139 -32.61 16.83 10.93
N LEU A 140 -32.96 15.59 10.57
CA LEU A 140 -33.90 15.29 9.48
C LEU A 140 -35.29 15.92 9.69
N ALA A 141 -35.80 15.88 10.92
CA ALA A 141 -37.10 16.45 11.26
C ALA A 141 -37.13 17.98 11.43
N GLN A 142 -36.03 18.65 11.11
CA GLN A 142 -35.84 20.09 11.38
C GLN A 142 -35.86 20.94 10.10
N GLY A 143 -36.60 20.51 9.05
CA GLY A 143 -36.73 21.26 7.80
C GLY A 143 -35.43 21.44 7.01
N THR A 144 -34.50 20.52 7.16
CA THR A 144 -33.15 20.62 6.64
C THR A 144 -32.99 20.14 5.20
N VAL A 145 -33.92 19.32 4.72
CA VAL A 145 -33.84 18.65 3.41
C VAL A 145 -35.15 18.75 2.65
N ASP A 146 -35.08 18.60 1.34
CA ASP A 146 -36.23 18.47 0.47
C ASP A 146 -36.79 17.06 0.53
N TRP A 147 -38.11 16.97 0.43
CA TRP A 147 -38.86 15.72 0.37
C TRP A 147 -39.39 15.51 -1.04
N VAL A 148 -39.30 14.28 -1.50
CA VAL A 148 -39.76 13.86 -2.83
C VAL A 148 -40.73 12.68 -2.71
N PRO A 149 -41.73 12.55 -3.61
CA PRO A 149 -42.57 11.36 -3.65
C PRO A 149 -41.72 10.09 -3.79
N ASN A 150 -42.11 9.01 -3.11
CA ASN A 150 -41.57 7.69 -3.33
C ASN A 150 -41.95 7.14 -4.73
N PHE A 151 -41.58 5.91 -5.06
CA PHE A 151 -41.73 5.33 -6.39
C PHE A 151 -43.21 5.21 -6.86
N ASP A 152 -44.20 5.11 -5.94
CA ASP A 152 -45.64 5.00 -6.24
C ASP A 152 -46.41 6.28 -5.91
N GLY A 153 -45.74 7.30 -5.41
CA GLY A 153 -46.36 8.61 -5.05
C GLY A 153 -47.20 8.59 -3.80
N THR A 154 -47.27 7.47 -3.05
CA THR A 154 -48.13 7.34 -1.85
C THR A 154 -47.49 7.93 -0.60
N MET A 155 -46.16 8.03 -0.57
CA MET A 155 -45.38 8.51 0.57
C MET A 155 -44.30 9.50 0.12
N GLN A 156 -43.68 10.16 1.10
CA GLN A 156 -42.53 11.04 0.88
C GLN A 156 -41.27 10.40 1.41
N GLU A 157 -40.15 10.56 0.67
CA GLU A 157 -38.82 10.19 1.13
C GLU A 157 -37.87 11.40 1.08
N PRO A 158 -36.84 11.48 1.94
CA PRO A 158 -35.89 12.58 1.88
C PRO A 158 -35.01 12.44 0.65
N LYS A 159 -34.86 13.51 -0.14
CA LYS A 159 -33.98 13.54 -1.31
C LYS A 159 -32.51 13.27 -0.92
N MET A 160 -32.13 13.74 0.28
CA MET A 160 -30.80 13.56 0.88
C MET A 160 -30.92 13.58 2.40
N LEU A 161 -29.91 13.13 3.13
CA LEU A 161 -29.85 13.24 4.59
C LEU A 161 -28.99 14.44 5.01
N PRO A 162 -29.33 15.12 6.13
CA PRO A 162 -28.62 16.31 6.59
C PRO A 162 -27.34 15.98 7.35
N ALA A 163 -26.36 15.40 6.66
CA ALA A 163 -25.10 14.96 7.25
C ALA A 163 -24.37 16.10 7.98
N ARG A 164 -24.04 15.88 9.24
CA ARG A 164 -23.30 16.83 10.08
C ARG A 164 -21.78 16.75 9.90
N LEU A 165 -21.29 15.61 9.38
CA LEU A 165 -19.91 15.40 8.98
C LEU A 165 -19.85 14.91 7.52
N PRO A 166 -18.73 15.10 6.80
CA PRO A 166 -18.61 14.69 5.40
C PRO A 166 -18.50 13.17 5.26
N ASN A 167 -19.60 12.47 5.44
CA ASN A 167 -19.69 11.00 5.43
C ASN A 167 -19.14 10.37 4.14
N ILE A 168 -19.18 11.11 3.01
CA ILE A 168 -18.61 10.66 1.75
C ILE A 168 -17.11 10.34 1.86
N LEU A 169 -16.36 11.10 2.66
CA LEU A 169 -14.96 10.85 2.93
C LEU A 169 -14.76 9.89 4.11
N LEU A 170 -15.65 9.93 5.12
CA LEU A 170 -15.48 9.16 6.35
C LEU A 170 -15.67 7.66 6.13
N ASN A 171 -16.67 7.26 5.36
CA ASN A 171 -16.90 5.86 5.01
C ASN A 171 -16.43 5.51 3.60
N GLY A 172 -16.30 6.51 2.73
CA GLY A 172 -16.04 6.24 1.32
C GLY A 172 -17.17 5.45 0.67
N THR A 173 -16.94 4.98 -0.53
CA THR A 173 -17.84 4.07 -1.26
C THR A 173 -17.18 3.51 -2.50
N THR A 174 -17.63 2.34 -2.94
CA THR A 174 -17.25 1.77 -4.23
C THR A 174 -18.50 1.53 -5.07
N GLY A 175 -18.43 1.75 -6.37
CA GLY A 175 -19.58 1.53 -7.27
C GLY A 175 -19.17 1.54 -8.73
N ILE A 176 -19.91 0.75 -9.52
CA ILE A 176 -19.71 0.62 -10.97
C ILE A 176 -20.98 1.09 -11.66
N ALA A 177 -20.87 2.13 -12.48
CA ALA A 177 -21.92 2.64 -13.34
C ALA A 177 -21.60 2.36 -14.81
N VAL A 178 -22.47 2.82 -15.71
CA VAL A 178 -22.22 2.73 -17.15
C VAL A 178 -21.21 3.82 -17.53
N GLY A 179 -20.07 3.41 -18.07
CA GLY A 179 -19.01 4.32 -18.53
C GLY A 179 -18.21 5.01 -17.41
N MET A 180 -18.53 4.80 -16.14
CA MET A 180 -17.79 5.37 -15.02
C MET A 180 -17.88 4.51 -13.75
N ALA A 181 -16.95 4.73 -12.83
CA ALA A 181 -16.93 4.07 -11.54
C ALA A 181 -16.59 5.07 -10.42
N THR A 182 -16.83 4.68 -9.20
CA THR A 182 -16.41 5.40 -7.99
C THR A 182 -15.69 4.44 -7.05
N ASP A 183 -14.56 4.90 -6.50
CA ASP A 183 -13.77 4.22 -5.48
C ASP A 183 -13.22 5.30 -4.54
N ILE A 184 -14.04 5.73 -3.60
CA ILE A 184 -13.69 6.76 -2.61
C ILE A 184 -13.19 6.03 -1.36
N PRO A 185 -11.94 6.25 -0.93
CA PRO A 185 -11.42 5.62 0.29
C PRO A 185 -11.98 6.28 1.54
N PRO A 186 -12.10 5.53 2.66
CA PRO A 186 -12.49 6.09 3.95
C PRO A 186 -11.35 6.91 4.59
N HIS A 187 -11.73 7.81 5.52
CA HIS A 187 -10.81 8.71 6.23
C HIS A 187 -11.17 8.80 7.71
N ASN A 188 -10.21 9.27 8.51
CA ASN A 188 -10.39 9.48 9.94
C ASN A 188 -11.26 10.71 10.24
N VAL A 189 -12.22 10.58 11.18
CA VAL A 189 -13.12 11.67 11.58
C VAL A 189 -12.36 12.87 12.13
N ARG A 190 -11.35 12.66 12.98
CA ARG A 190 -10.60 13.76 13.61
C ARG A 190 -9.82 14.55 12.56
N GLU A 191 -9.19 13.86 11.62
CA GLU A 191 -8.41 14.49 10.54
C GLU A 191 -9.31 15.31 9.61
N ILE A 192 -10.40 14.73 9.14
CA ILE A 192 -11.36 15.42 8.26
C ILE A 192 -12.03 16.58 8.98
N ALA A 193 -12.41 16.43 10.25
CA ALA A 193 -12.98 17.52 11.02
C ALA A 193 -12.00 18.70 11.16
N GLN A 194 -10.72 18.44 11.45
CA GLN A 194 -9.68 19.48 11.52
C GLN A 194 -9.50 20.20 10.18
N ALA A 195 -9.50 19.46 9.07
CA ALA A 195 -9.41 20.05 7.73
C ALA A 195 -10.61 20.96 7.43
N VAL A 196 -11.84 20.53 7.78
CA VAL A 196 -13.05 21.37 7.62
C VAL A 196 -12.98 22.62 8.50
N LEU A 197 -12.52 22.48 9.75
CA LEU A 197 -12.34 23.63 10.66
C LEU A 197 -11.35 24.64 10.09
N ALA A 198 -10.24 24.18 9.53
CA ALA A 198 -9.25 25.04 8.87
C ALA A 198 -9.87 25.81 7.68
N LEU A 199 -10.67 25.13 6.85
CA LEU A 199 -11.39 25.77 5.73
C LEU A 199 -12.44 26.80 6.18
N ILE A 200 -13.10 26.58 7.32
CA ILE A 200 -14.02 27.56 7.88
C ILE A 200 -13.26 28.80 8.35
N ASP A 201 -12.10 28.63 8.99
CA ASP A 201 -11.29 29.73 9.50
C ASP A 201 -10.58 30.51 8.37
N LYS A 202 -10.08 29.80 7.37
CA LYS A 202 -9.36 30.37 6.24
C LYS A 202 -9.89 29.74 4.93
N PRO A 203 -10.88 30.35 4.27
CA PRO A 203 -11.46 29.85 3.02
C PRO A 203 -10.46 29.69 1.85
N THR A 204 -9.29 30.34 1.96
CA THR A 204 -8.19 30.28 0.97
C THR A 204 -7.14 29.22 1.33
N THR A 205 -7.44 28.30 2.25
CA THR A 205 -6.54 27.19 2.61
C THR A 205 -6.20 26.35 1.38
N SER A 206 -4.91 26.12 1.17
CA SER A 206 -4.41 25.32 0.06
C SER A 206 -4.52 23.81 0.35
N LEU A 207 -4.37 22.98 -0.68
CA LEU A 207 -4.31 21.54 -0.51
C LEU A 207 -3.17 21.12 0.42
N ASP A 208 -2.00 21.74 0.29
CA ASP A 208 -0.83 21.41 1.11
C ASP A 208 -1.06 21.71 2.59
N GLU A 209 -1.74 22.81 2.92
CA GLU A 209 -2.16 23.12 4.30
C GLU A 209 -3.20 22.09 4.83
N LEU A 210 -4.09 21.57 3.98
CA LEU A 210 -5.04 20.52 4.37
C LEU A 210 -4.36 19.18 4.64
N LEU A 211 -3.28 18.88 3.90
CA LEU A 211 -2.52 17.63 4.07
C LEU A 211 -1.70 17.58 5.37
N GLU A 212 -1.56 18.70 6.07
CA GLU A 212 -1.03 18.70 7.44
C GLU A 212 -2.02 18.02 8.43
N PHE A 213 -3.31 18.06 8.13
CA PHE A 213 -4.35 17.43 8.94
C PHE A 213 -4.74 16.05 8.39
N VAL A 214 -4.98 15.95 7.07
CA VAL A 214 -5.41 14.70 6.40
C VAL A 214 -4.18 14.02 5.81
N GLN A 215 -3.58 13.12 6.56
CA GLN A 215 -2.33 12.47 6.15
C GLN A 215 -2.53 11.48 4.99
N GLY A 216 -3.70 10.87 4.88
CA GLY A 216 -4.04 9.87 3.87
C GLY A 216 -5.37 9.17 4.19
N PRO A 217 -5.80 8.20 3.39
CA PRO A 217 -6.93 7.33 3.71
C PRO A 217 -6.74 6.63 5.06
N ASP A 218 -7.84 6.26 5.70
CA ASP A 218 -7.84 5.51 6.97
C ASP A 218 -8.83 4.35 6.85
N PHE A 219 -8.32 3.19 6.44
CA PHE A 219 -9.14 2.01 6.18
C PHE A 219 -9.60 1.32 7.48
N PRO A 220 -10.67 0.52 7.43
CA PRO A 220 -11.15 -0.24 8.59
C PRO A 220 -10.14 -1.25 9.13
N THR A 221 -9.21 -1.72 8.29
CA THR A 221 -8.13 -2.64 8.66
C THR A 221 -6.90 -1.86 9.13
N GLU A 222 -6.03 -2.51 9.91
CA GLU A 222 -4.82 -1.91 10.48
C GLU A 222 -3.58 -2.05 9.57
N ALA A 223 -3.78 -2.40 8.29
CA ALA A 223 -2.70 -2.53 7.33
C ALA A 223 -1.98 -1.19 7.07
N GLU A 224 -0.68 -1.26 6.83
CA GLU A 224 0.14 -0.08 6.53
C GLU A 224 -0.15 0.47 5.13
N ILE A 225 -0.22 1.78 5.00
CA ILE A 225 -0.20 2.47 3.71
C ILE A 225 1.25 2.83 3.41
N ILE A 226 1.80 2.23 2.34
CA ILE A 226 3.21 2.38 1.96
C ILE A 226 3.43 3.30 0.75
N THR A 227 2.38 3.99 0.32
CA THR A 227 2.44 4.96 -0.78
C THR A 227 3.16 6.23 -0.32
N PRO A 228 4.14 6.75 -1.09
CA PRO A 228 4.83 8.00 -0.77
C PRO A 228 3.87 9.19 -0.64
N ARG A 229 4.20 10.13 0.25
CA ARG A 229 3.38 11.33 0.51
C ARG A 229 3.11 12.16 -0.76
N ASP A 230 4.08 12.30 -1.63
CA ASP A 230 3.94 13.04 -2.88
C ASP A 230 2.91 12.42 -3.83
N ASP A 231 2.79 11.09 -3.84
CA ASP A 231 1.81 10.40 -4.66
C ASP A 231 0.41 10.48 -4.03
N ILE A 232 0.29 10.42 -2.70
CA ILE A 232 -0.97 10.72 -1.98
C ILE A 232 -1.41 12.15 -2.27
N ARG A 233 -0.50 13.12 -2.26
CA ARG A 233 -0.78 14.51 -2.64
C ARG A 233 -1.36 14.62 -4.04
N LYS A 234 -0.76 13.96 -5.04
CA LYS A 234 -1.26 13.94 -6.42
C LYS A 234 -2.65 13.32 -6.52
N ILE A 235 -2.90 12.25 -5.76
CA ILE A 235 -4.22 11.60 -5.68
C ILE A 235 -5.26 12.58 -5.16
N TYR A 236 -4.98 13.27 -4.07
CA TYR A 236 -5.90 14.25 -3.49
C TYR A 236 -6.08 15.51 -4.34
N GLN A 237 -5.10 15.86 -5.17
CA GLN A 237 -5.22 16.94 -6.13
C GLN A 237 -6.15 16.58 -7.30
N ASN A 238 -6.00 15.36 -7.84
CA ASN A 238 -6.66 14.94 -9.08
C ASN A 238 -7.93 14.11 -8.87
N GLY A 239 -8.16 13.63 -7.64
CA GLY A 239 -9.25 12.71 -7.32
C GLY A 239 -9.08 11.30 -7.89
N ARG A 240 -7.91 10.94 -8.41
CA ARG A 240 -7.61 9.64 -9.03
C ARG A 240 -6.22 9.15 -8.71
N GLY A 241 -6.08 7.82 -8.61
CA GLY A 241 -4.79 7.17 -8.40
C GLY A 241 -4.94 5.80 -7.75
N SER A 242 -3.91 5.39 -7.02
CA SER A 242 -3.95 4.16 -6.22
C SER A 242 -3.05 4.30 -5.00
N VAL A 243 -3.45 3.71 -3.89
CA VAL A 243 -2.62 3.56 -2.69
C VAL A 243 -2.22 2.10 -2.53
N ARG A 244 -0.96 1.87 -2.18
CA ARG A 244 -0.45 0.54 -1.84
C ARG A 244 -0.59 0.31 -0.34
N MET A 245 -1.13 -0.84 0.00
CA MET A 245 -1.31 -1.29 1.38
C MET A 245 -0.54 -2.58 1.58
N ARG A 246 0.11 -2.71 2.72
CA ARG A 246 0.89 -3.88 3.11
C ARG A 246 0.38 -4.43 4.43
N ALA A 247 0.28 -5.75 4.53
CA ALA A 247 -0.07 -6.45 5.75
C ALA A 247 0.93 -6.16 6.88
N VAL A 248 0.43 -6.08 8.11
CA VAL A 248 1.26 -5.96 9.31
C VAL A 248 1.56 -7.37 9.84
N TRP A 249 2.80 -7.60 10.20
CA TRP A 249 3.24 -8.86 10.77
C TRP A 249 4.27 -8.65 11.88
N LYS A 250 4.43 -9.66 12.72
CA LYS A 250 5.43 -9.70 13.80
C LYS A 250 6.07 -11.07 13.88
N LYS A 251 7.27 -11.13 14.43
CA LYS A 251 7.90 -12.40 14.82
C LYS A 251 7.37 -12.81 16.19
N GLU A 252 6.85 -14.02 16.29
CA GLU A 252 6.32 -14.58 17.51
C GLU A 252 6.66 -16.08 17.55
N ASP A 253 7.35 -16.51 18.59
CA ASP A 253 7.78 -17.91 18.80
C ASP A 253 8.48 -18.54 17.58
N GLY A 254 9.31 -17.73 16.89
CA GLY A 254 10.05 -18.17 15.70
C GLY A 254 9.22 -18.26 14.42
N SER A 255 7.95 -17.89 14.45
CA SER A 255 7.04 -17.84 13.30
C SER A 255 6.73 -16.42 12.89
N ALA A 256 6.30 -16.22 11.63
CA ALA A 256 5.75 -14.94 11.18
C ALA A 256 4.24 -14.94 11.39
N VAL A 257 3.75 -14.03 12.23
CA VAL A 257 2.33 -13.87 12.54
C VAL A 257 1.80 -12.60 11.89
N ILE A 258 0.87 -12.73 10.94
CA ILE A 258 0.20 -11.63 10.27
C ILE A 258 -0.97 -11.21 11.13
N THR A 259 -1.01 -9.93 11.53
CA THR A 259 -2.02 -9.35 12.43
C THR A 259 -3.00 -8.40 11.72
N ALA A 260 -2.66 -7.91 10.54
CA ALA A 260 -3.56 -7.07 9.74
C ALA A 260 -3.35 -7.32 8.25
N LEU A 261 -4.43 -7.30 7.49
CA LEU A 261 -4.45 -7.48 6.04
C LEU A 261 -4.85 -6.20 5.31
N PRO A 262 -4.41 -5.98 4.08
CA PRO A 262 -4.90 -4.90 3.24
C PRO A 262 -6.43 -4.92 3.13
N HIS A 263 -7.04 -3.75 3.00
CA HIS A 263 -8.50 -3.62 2.89
C HIS A 263 -9.05 -4.49 1.75
N GLN A 264 -10.15 -5.19 2.00
CA GLN A 264 -10.81 -6.12 1.07
C GLN A 264 -9.96 -7.35 0.67
N VAL A 265 -8.97 -7.71 1.47
CA VAL A 265 -8.20 -8.94 1.28
C VAL A 265 -8.69 -10.02 2.26
N SER A 266 -9.00 -11.19 1.73
CA SER A 266 -9.40 -12.36 2.51
C SER A 266 -8.18 -13.12 3.02
N GLY A 267 -8.14 -13.46 4.32
CA GLY A 267 -7.11 -14.28 4.93
C GLY A 267 -7.03 -15.68 4.31
N ALA A 268 -8.17 -16.31 4.07
CA ALA A 268 -8.25 -17.63 3.43
C ALA A 268 -7.62 -17.62 2.03
N LYS A 269 -7.87 -16.56 1.24
CA LYS A 269 -7.27 -16.41 -0.09
C LYS A 269 -5.74 -16.24 -0.02
N VAL A 270 -5.24 -15.47 0.95
CA VAL A 270 -3.80 -15.31 1.16
C VAL A 270 -3.15 -16.63 1.51
N LEU A 271 -3.72 -17.39 2.45
CA LEU A 271 -3.22 -18.72 2.82
C LEU A 271 -3.24 -19.66 1.63
N GLU A 272 -4.28 -19.64 0.79
CA GLU A 272 -4.34 -20.41 -0.45
C GLU A 272 -3.22 -20.04 -1.43
N GLN A 273 -2.95 -18.74 -1.63
CA GLN A 273 -1.85 -18.28 -2.48
C GLN A 273 -0.48 -18.78 -1.97
N ILE A 274 -0.24 -18.71 -0.66
CA ILE A 274 0.99 -19.21 -0.04
C ILE A 274 1.08 -20.73 -0.17
N ALA A 275 0.00 -21.47 0.13
CA ALA A 275 -0.05 -22.92 0.00
C ALA A 275 0.19 -23.40 -1.44
N ASN A 276 -0.28 -22.65 -2.44
CA ASN A 276 -0.02 -22.92 -3.86
C ASN A 276 1.49 -22.80 -4.18
N GLN A 277 2.17 -21.80 -3.62
CA GLN A 277 3.62 -21.63 -3.77
C GLN A 277 4.39 -22.76 -3.05
N MET A 278 3.94 -23.19 -1.85
CA MET A 278 4.53 -24.33 -1.15
C MET A 278 4.39 -25.62 -1.97
N ARG A 279 3.20 -25.89 -2.53
CA ARG A 279 2.96 -27.05 -3.40
C ARG A 279 3.83 -27.02 -4.66
N ALA A 280 4.03 -25.83 -5.22
CA ALA A 280 4.93 -25.61 -6.37
C ALA A 280 6.42 -25.66 -5.99
N LYS A 281 6.77 -25.93 -4.72
CA LYS A 281 8.13 -25.95 -4.16
C LYS A 281 8.90 -24.62 -4.29
N LYS A 282 8.17 -23.52 -4.39
CA LYS A 282 8.74 -22.17 -4.42
C LYS A 282 8.99 -21.60 -3.02
N LEU A 283 8.49 -22.24 -1.97
CA LEU A 283 8.68 -21.87 -0.55
C LEU A 283 9.11 -23.09 0.29
N PRO A 284 10.26 -23.72 0.01
CA PRO A 284 10.72 -24.91 0.74
C PRO A 284 11.10 -24.62 2.19
N MET A 285 11.31 -23.33 2.56
CA MET A 285 11.64 -22.87 3.90
C MET A 285 10.40 -22.74 4.81
N VAL A 286 9.19 -22.75 4.27
CA VAL A 286 7.94 -22.74 5.04
C VAL A 286 7.48 -24.18 5.27
N GLU A 287 7.16 -24.52 6.50
CA GLU A 287 6.72 -25.87 6.89
C GLU A 287 5.19 -25.95 6.95
N ASP A 288 4.55 -24.98 7.60
CA ASP A 288 3.12 -25.03 7.88
C ASP A 288 2.49 -23.65 7.82
N LEU A 289 1.17 -23.63 7.56
CA LEU A 289 0.33 -22.43 7.55
C LEU A 289 -0.88 -22.69 8.46
N ARG A 290 -1.16 -21.76 9.37
CA ARG A 290 -2.30 -21.84 10.27
C ARG A 290 -3.11 -20.58 10.26
N ASP A 291 -4.43 -20.74 10.30
CA ASP A 291 -5.37 -19.68 10.63
C ASP A 291 -5.76 -19.82 12.10
N GLU A 292 -5.30 -18.88 12.91
CA GLU A 292 -5.58 -18.80 14.34
C GLU A 292 -6.48 -17.60 14.66
N SER A 293 -7.17 -17.06 13.63
CA SER A 293 -8.08 -15.93 13.78
C SER A 293 -9.27 -16.29 14.67
N ASP A 294 -9.62 -15.41 15.60
CA ASP A 294 -10.76 -15.55 16.51
C ASP A 294 -11.45 -14.20 16.74
N HIS A 295 -12.37 -14.11 17.68
CA HIS A 295 -13.11 -12.89 18.00
C HIS A 295 -12.26 -11.81 18.70
N GLU A 296 -11.17 -12.20 19.37
CA GLU A 296 -10.23 -11.27 20.01
C GLU A 296 -9.15 -10.82 19.01
N ASN A 297 -8.74 -11.72 18.12
CA ASN A 297 -7.75 -11.50 17.06
C ASN A 297 -8.39 -11.81 15.70
N PRO A 298 -9.15 -10.87 15.12
CA PRO A 298 -9.90 -11.11 13.87
C PRO A 298 -9.02 -11.45 12.66
N THR A 299 -7.73 -11.16 12.77
CA THR A 299 -6.71 -11.56 11.78
C THR A 299 -5.49 -12.09 12.54
N ARG A 300 -5.26 -13.40 12.47
CA ARG A 300 -4.08 -14.05 13.01
C ARG A 300 -3.68 -15.22 12.12
N LEU A 301 -2.87 -14.93 11.09
CA LEU A 301 -2.38 -15.94 10.16
C LEU A 301 -0.93 -16.25 10.51
N VAL A 302 -0.62 -17.52 10.78
CA VAL A 302 0.71 -17.96 11.24
C VAL A 302 1.42 -18.71 10.12
N ILE A 303 2.62 -18.24 9.78
CA ILE A 303 3.53 -18.88 8.82
C ILE A 303 4.68 -19.50 9.62
N VAL A 304 4.74 -20.81 9.64
CA VAL A 304 5.73 -21.57 10.40
C VAL A 304 6.93 -21.90 9.51
N PRO A 305 8.14 -21.42 9.83
CA PRO A 305 9.33 -21.77 9.09
C PRO A 305 9.80 -23.21 9.44
N ARG A 306 10.44 -23.89 8.51
CA ARG A 306 10.98 -25.22 8.69
C ARG A 306 12.08 -25.30 9.76
N THR A 307 12.82 -24.24 9.95
CA THR A 307 13.88 -24.13 10.96
C THR A 307 13.98 -22.69 11.46
N ASN A 308 14.46 -22.50 12.68
CA ASN A 308 14.68 -21.17 13.28
C ASN A 308 15.81 -20.34 12.58
N ARG A 309 16.48 -20.92 11.58
CA ARG A 309 17.53 -20.25 10.79
C ARG A 309 16.98 -19.56 9.54
N VAL A 310 15.71 -19.72 9.25
CA VAL A 310 15.06 -19.08 8.10
C VAL A 310 14.96 -17.58 8.35
N ASP A 311 15.42 -16.79 7.40
CA ASP A 311 15.21 -15.33 7.40
C ASP A 311 13.75 -15.02 7.08
N LEU A 312 12.96 -14.71 8.13
CA LEU A 312 11.54 -14.39 7.99
C LEU A 312 11.31 -13.05 7.28
N ASP A 313 12.24 -12.09 7.36
CA ASP A 313 12.11 -10.80 6.66
C ASP A 313 12.21 -11.01 5.14
N GLN A 314 13.12 -11.88 4.70
CA GLN A 314 13.24 -12.25 3.30
C GLN A 314 12.03 -13.04 2.80
N VAL A 315 11.51 -13.98 3.60
CA VAL A 315 10.28 -14.73 3.28
C VAL A 315 9.11 -13.78 3.14
N MET A 316 8.92 -12.84 4.09
CA MET A 316 7.85 -11.87 4.06
C MET A 316 7.99 -10.89 2.87
N SER A 317 9.20 -10.45 2.55
CA SER A 317 9.45 -9.65 1.35
C SER A 317 9.01 -10.36 0.08
N HIS A 318 9.33 -11.65 -0.05
CA HIS A 318 8.86 -12.47 -1.17
C HIS A 318 7.32 -12.59 -1.20
N LEU A 319 6.71 -12.83 -0.05
CA LEU A 319 5.25 -12.95 0.04
C LEU A 319 4.53 -11.63 -0.26
N PHE A 320 5.06 -10.50 0.15
CA PHE A 320 4.56 -9.18 -0.25
C PHE A 320 4.61 -8.97 -1.76
N ALA A 321 5.69 -9.41 -2.41
CA ALA A 321 5.83 -9.29 -3.87
C ALA A 321 4.96 -10.26 -4.68
N THR A 322 4.50 -11.38 -4.07
CA THR A 322 3.90 -12.50 -4.82
C THR A 322 2.49 -12.88 -4.38
N THR A 323 1.95 -12.23 -3.35
CA THR A 323 0.61 -12.50 -2.82
C THR A 323 -0.18 -11.21 -2.55
N ASP A 324 -1.44 -11.34 -2.17
CA ASP A 324 -2.29 -10.21 -1.78
C ASP A 324 -1.93 -9.61 -0.39
N LEU A 325 -0.82 -10.05 0.26
CA LEU A 325 -0.29 -9.40 1.47
C LEU A 325 0.21 -7.98 1.23
N GLU A 326 0.54 -7.64 0.00
CA GLU A 326 0.66 -6.27 -0.47
C GLU A 326 -0.25 -6.07 -1.68
N ARG A 327 -1.11 -5.06 -1.61
CA ARG A 327 -2.10 -4.81 -2.65
C ARG A 327 -2.32 -3.32 -2.88
N SER A 328 -2.55 -2.96 -4.15
CA SER A 328 -2.98 -1.62 -4.52
C SER A 328 -4.50 -1.50 -4.45
N TYR A 329 -4.97 -0.44 -3.76
CA TYR A 329 -6.35 0.00 -3.75
C TYR A 329 -6.51 1.17 -4.72
N ARG A 330 -7.39 1.01 -5.71
CA ARG A 330 -7.68 2.07 -6.69
C ARG A 330 -8.49 3.18 -6.04
N ILE A 331 -8.17 4.42 -6.37
CA ILE A 331 -8.91 5.60 -5.95
C ILE A 331 -9.48 6.31 -7.19
N ASN A 332 -10.77 6.60 -7.14
CA ASN A 332 -11.49 7.40 -8.12
C ASN A 332 -12.64 8.11 -7.39
N MET A 333 -12.41 9.33 -6.95
CA MET A 333 -13.35 10.11 -6.14
C MET A 333 -14.44 10.75 -7.01
N ASN A 334 -15.21 9.88 -7.68
CA ASN A 334 -16.33 10.25 -8.55
C ASN A 334 -17.64 10.22 -7.74
N MET A 335 -18.41 11.30 -7.78
CA MET A 335 -19.63 11.48 -6.98
C MET A 335 -20.61 12.39 -7.70
N ILE A 336 -21.86 12.39 -7.22
CA ILE A 336 -22.86 13.36 -7.65
C ILE A 336 -22.66 14.64 -6.84
N SER A 337 -22.36 15.74 -7.52
CA SER A 337 -22.16 17.08 -6.95
C SER A 337 -23.47 17.74 -6.54
N LEU A 338 -23.40 18.91 -5.89
CA LEU A 338 -24.58 19.71 -5.52
C LEU A 338 -25.39 20.20 -6.74
N ASP A 339 -24.77 20.34 -7.89
CA ASP A 339 -25.40 20.67 -9.18
C ASP A 339 -26.07 19.47 -9.88
N ASN A 340 -26.15 18.31 -9.19
CA ASN A 340 -26.67 17.04 -9.69
C ASN A 340 -25.91 16.51 -10.93
N ARG A 341 -24.60 16.70 -11.01
CA ARG A 341 -23.75 16.15 -12.08
C ARG A 341 -22.69 15.21 -11.50
N PRO A 342 -22.40 14.10 -12.19
CA PRO A 342 -21.28 13.23 -11.79
C PRO A 342 -19.96 13.94 -12.11
N SER A 343 -19.06 14.00 -11.15
CA SER A 343 -17.73 14.59 -11.32
C SER A 343 -16.71 13.95 -10.42
N VAL A 344 -15.46 13.87 -10.91
CA VAL A 344 -14.30 13.47 -10.11
C VAL A 344 -13.69 14.72 -9.48
N LYS A 345 -13.52 14.69 -8.18
CA LYS A 345 -13.07 15.85 -7.40
C LYS A 345 -11.86 15.54 -6.55
N GLY A 346 -10.99 16.53 -6.37
CA GLY A 346 -9.91 16.50 -5.38
C GLY A 346 -10.43 16.71 -3.96
N LEU A 347 -9.58 16.44 -2.96
CA LEU A 347 -9.94 16.55 -1.55
C LEU A 347 -10.43 17.95 -1.18
N LEU A 348 -9.72 19.00 -1.62
CA LEU A 348 -10.07 20.40 -1.34
C LEU A 348 -11.44 20.75 -1.93
N GLU A 349 -11.71 20.31 -3.16
CA GLU A 349 -13.00 20.56 -3.83
C GLU A 349 -14.15 19.88 -3.09
N ILE A 350 -13.96 18.61 -2.67
CA ILE A 350 -14.97 17.86 -1.92
C ILE A 350 -15.32 18.56 -0.61
N LEU A 351 -14.30 18.94 0.18
CA LEU A 351 -14.52 19.58 1.47
C LEU A 351 -15.14 20.98 1.32
N THR A 352 -14.73 21.74 0.32
CA THR A 352 -15.29 23.07 0.04
C THR A 352 -16.76 22.97 -0.36
N GLU A 353 -17.12 22.08 -1.27
CA GLU A 353 -18.48 21.89 -1.73
C GLU A 353 -19.39 21.30 -0.64
N TRP A 354 -18.86 20.31 0.13
CA TRP A 354 -19.57 19.79 1.28
C TRP A 354 -19.85 20.88 2.34
N LEU A 355 -18.93 21.81 2.55
CA LEU A 355 -19.13 22.92 3.48
C LEU A 355 -20.24 23.89 2.99
N VAL A 356 -20.42 24.08 1.68
CA VAL A 356 -21.57 24.81 1.12
C VAL A 356 -22.87 24.09 1.47
N PHE A 357 -22.93 22.78 1.26
CA PHE A 357 -24.06 21.94 1.66
C PHE A 357 -24.37 22.08 3.16
N ARG A 358 -23.36 21.95 4.03
CA ARG A 358 -23.54 22.05 5.48
C ARG A 358 -24.06 23.42 5.92
N ARG A 359 -23.52 24.50 5.35
CA ARG A 359 -24.01 25.86 5.64
C ARG A 359 -25.49 26.02 5.26
N GLN A 360 -25.88 25.51 4.11
CA GLN A 360 -27.28 25.57 3.67
C GLN A 360 -28.21 24.73 4.59
N THR A 361 -27.77 23.54 4.95
CA THR A 361 -28.52 22.67 5.89
C THR A 361 -28.75 23.35 7.25
N VAL A 362 -27.72 23.99 7.80
CA VAL A 362 -27.83 24.71 9.07
C VAL A 362 -28.73 25.94 8.93
N ARG A 363 -28.64 26.68 7.82
CA ARG A 363 -29.58 27.81 7.55
C ARG A 363 -31.03 27.34 7.48
N ASN A 364 -31.29 26.25 6.76
CA ASN A 364 -32.64 25.67 6.67
C ASN A 364 -33.16 25.29 8.05
N ARG A 365 -32.33 24.64 8.87
CA ARG A 365 -32.68 24.28 10.26
C ARG A 365 -33.02 25.50 11.11
N LEU A 366 -32.19 26.56 11.04
CA LEU A 366 -32.43 27.79 11.81
C LEU A 366 -33.66 28.53 11.32
N ASN A 367 -33.91 28.62 10.01
CA ASN A 367 -35.11 29.23 9.43
C ASN A 367 -36.37 28.46 9.84
N PHE A 368 -36.33 27.13 9.75
CA PHE A 368 -37.46 26.29 10.18
C PHE A 368 -37.79 26.47 11.67
N ARG A 369 -36.76 26.56 12.53
CA ARG A 369 -36.97 26.85 13.94
C ARG A 369 -37.52 28.27 14.17
N LEU A 370 -36.95 29.26 13.46
CA LEU A 370 -37.43 30.64 13.52
C LEU A 370 -38.89 30.76 13.11
N GLU A 371 -39.31 30.11 12.03
CA GLU A 371 -40.71 30.10 11.59
C GLU A 371 -41.64 29.53 12.66
N LYS A 372 -41.27 28.43 13.30
CA LYS A 372 -42.05 27.86 14.41
C LYS A 372 -42.10 28.79 15.61
N VAL A 373 -41.02 29.45 15.95
CA VAL A 373 -40.94 30.44 17.03
C VAL A 373 -41.85 31.64 16.72
N LEU A 374 -41.78 32.17 15.50
CA LEU A 374 -42.60 33.31 15.08
C LEU A 374 -44.11 32.95 15.07
N LYS A 375 -44.48 31.78 14.56
CA LYS A 375 -45.85 31.29 14.60
C LYS A 375 -46.34 31.16 16.03
N ARG A 376 -45.54 30.65 16.95
CA ARG A 376 -45.92 30.49 18.35
C ARG A 376 -46.02 31.85 19.06
N LEU A 377 -45.07 32.74 18.84
CA LEU A 377 -45.13 34.12 19.38
C LEU A 377 -46.38 34.85 18.93
N HIS A 378 -46.74 34.74 17.64
CA HIS A 378 -47.94 35.33 17.08
C HIS A 378 -49.22 34.83 17.79
N ILE A 379 -49.31 33.53 18.07
CA ILE A 379 -50.41 32.95 18.84
C ILE A 379 -50.40 33.48 20.28
N LEU A 380 -49.25 33.52 20.95
CA LEU A 380 -49.16 34.01 22.32
C LEU A 380 -49.52 35.48 22.47
N GLU A 381 -49.19 36.31 21.48
CA GLU A 381 -49.62 37.73 21.43
C GLU A 381 -51.15 37.84 21.43
N GLY A 382 -51.84 37.06 20.61
CA GLY A 382 -53.30 37.00 20.56
C GLY A 382 -53.91 36.51 21.89
N LEU A 383 -53.34 35.46 22.47
CA LEU A 383 -53.76 34.93 23.77
C LEU A 383 -53.60 35.96 24.89
N LEU A 384 -52.53 36.74 24.89
CA LEU A 384 -52.30 37.79 25.88
C LEU A 384 -53.35 38.91 25.77
N ILE A 385 -53.68 39.31 24.53
CA ILE A 385 -54.75 40.28 24.27
C ILE A 385 -56.07 39.77 24.84
N ALA A 386 -56.45 38.50 24.67
CA ALA A 386 -57.60 37.88 25.22
C ALA A 386 -57.61 37.86 26.76
N PHE A 387 -56.47 37.53 27.38
CA PHE A 387 -56.31 37.56 28.85
C PHE A 387 -56.48 38.94 29.44
N LEU A 388 -55.97 40.00 28.79
CA LEU A 388 -56.13 41.38 29.25
C LEU A 388 -57.54 41.90 29.07
N ASN A 389 -58.40 41.28 28.22
CA ASN A 389 -59.74 41.69 27.91
C ASN A 389 -60.72 40.50 28.09
N ILE A 390 -60.51 39.65 29.07
CA ILE A 390 -61.20 38.36 29.19
C ILE A 390 -62.70 38.47 29.30
N ASP A 391 -63.23 39.47 30.05
CA ASP A 391 -64.64 39.66 30.21
C ASP A 391 -65.35 40.02 28.89
N GLU A 392 -64.75 40.86 28.07
CA GLU A 392 -65.25 41.24 26.76
C GLU A 392 -65.20 40.07 25.77
N VAL A 393 -64.05 39.28 25.77
CA VAL A 393 -63.92 38.06 24.97
C VAL A 393 -65.02 37.05 25.31
N ILE A 394 -65.32 36.80 26.61
CA ILE A 394 -66.35 35.88 27.06
C ILE A 394 -67.71 36.42 26.64
N HIS A 395 -67.95 37.74 26.74
CA HIS A 395 -69.21 38.36 26.33
C HIS A 395 -69.43 38.10 24.82
N ILE A 396 -68.48 38.42 23.96
CA ILE A 396 -68.61 38.20 22.52
C ILE A 396 -68.89 36.71 22.22
N ILE A 397 -68.15 35.76 22.83
CA ILE A 397 -68.33 34.33 22.59
C ILE A 397 -69.71 33.83 23.00
N ARG A 398 -70.36 34.46 23.99
CA ARG A 398 -71.67 34.06 24.50
C ARG A 398 -72.85 34.71 23.75
N THR A 399 -72.66 35.86 23.14
CA THR A 399 -73.75 36.66 22.56
C THR A 399 -73.81 36.61 21.04
N GLU A 400 -72.71 36.26 20.37
CA GLU A 400 -72.59 36.22 18.91
C GLU A 400 -72.75 34.79 18.38
N ASP A 401 -73.48 34.62 17.29
CA ASP A 401 -73.60 33.33 16.60
C ASP A 401 -72.26 32.94 15.86
N ASP A 402 -71.51 33.92 15.38
CA ASP A 402 -70.19 33.76 14.82
C ASP A 402 -69.18 34.73 15.49
N PRO A 403 -68.61 34.37 16.62
CA PRO A 403 -67.66 35.21 17.39
C PRO A 403 -66.35 35.55 16.73
N LYS A 404 -65.86 34.73 15.79
CA LYS A 404 -64.55 34.85 15.22
C LYS A 404 -64.32 36.17 14.46
N PRO A 405 -65.16 36.58 13.50
CA PRO A 405 -64.97 37.86 12.79
C PRO A 405 -65.04 39.07 13.74
N LEU A 406 -65.88 39.02 14.76
CA LEU A 406 -66.03 40.12 15.72
C LEU A 406 -64.84 40.25 16.63
N LEU A 407 -64.25 39.13 17.11
CA LEU A 407 -63.01 39.11 17.86
C LEU A 407 -61.86 39.71 17.01
N MET A 408 -61.75 39.30 15.73
CA MET A 408 -60.72 39.82 14.81
C MET A 408 -60.88 41.34 14.65
N GLN A 409 -62.10 41.85 14.42
CA GLN A 409 -62.36 43.28 14.24
C GLN A 409 -62.11 44.06 15.53
N ARG A 410 -62.60 43.56 16.64
CA ARG A 410 -62.56 44.26 17.94
C ARG A 410 -61.16 44.42 18.50
N PHE A 411 -60.37 43.35 18.43
CA PHE A 411 -59.05 43.32 19.02
C PHE A 411 -57.87 43.47 17.96
N SER A 412 -58.25 43.68 16.69
CA SER A 412 -57.30 43.78 15.58
C SER A 412 -56.33 42.59 15.52
N ILE A 413 -56.89 41.38 15.77
CA ILE A 413 -56.12 40.13 15.76
C ILE A 413 -56.30 39.35 14.46
N SER A 414 -55.35 38.50 14.11
CA SER A 414 -55.46 37.63 12.95
C SER A 414 -56.44 36.48 13.14
N GLU A 415 -56.82 35.84 12.05
CA GLU A 415 -57.70 34.67 12.08
C GLU A 415 -57.08 33.54 12.93
N THR A 416 -55.79 33.28 12.79
CA THR A 416 -55.03 32.26 13.58
C THR A 416 -55.04 32.58 15.07
N GLN A 417 -54.98 33.85 15.44
CA GLN A 417 -55.06 34.30 16.84
C GLN A 417 -56.48 34.15 17.39
N ALA A 418 -57.46 34.52 16.60
CA ALA A 418 -58.85 34.37 16.96
C ALA A 418 -59.26 32.89 17.18
N GLU A 419 -58.84 32.02 16.28
CA GLU A 419 -59.01 30.55 16.41
C GLU A 419 -58.35 30.01 17.69
N ALA A 420 -57.14 30.40 17.97
CA ALA A 420 -56.41 30.01 19.17
C ALA A 420 -57.11 30.49 20.46
N ILE A 421 -57.77 31.64 20.43
CA ILE A 421 -58.60 32.16 21.55
C ILE A 421 -59.86 31.30 21.72
N LEU A 422 -60.49 30.92 20.63
CA LEU A 422 -61.73 30.11 20.68
C LEU A 422 -61.50 28.68 21.15
N GLU A 423 -60.28 28.15 20.86
CA GLU A 423 -59.83 26.82 21.30
C GLU A 423 -59.34 26.77 22.75
N LEU A 424 -59.31 27.91 23.49
CA LEU A 424 -58.83 27.94 24.86
C LEU A 424 -59.69 27.07 25.75
N LYS A 425 -59.08 26.19 26.51
CA LYS A 425 -59.78 25.44 27.57
C LYS A 425 -60.02 26.33 28.76
N LEU A 426 -61.24 26.28 29.35
CA LEU A 426 -61.59 27.11 30.48
C LEU A 426 -60.64 27.11 31.67
N ARG A 427 -59.96 25.99 31.90
CA ARG A 427 -58.89 25.88 32.93
C ARG A 427 -57.71 26.79 32.68
N HIS A 428 -57.50 27.21 31.44
CA HIS A 428 -56.34 28.05 31.02
C HIS A 428 -56.64 29.55 31.22
N LEU A 429 -57.88 29.92 31.70
CA LEU A 429 -58.24 31.29 32.02
C LEU A 429 -57.81 31.74 33.42
N ALA A 430 -57.14 30.88 34.18
CA ALA A 430 -56.62 31.20 35.51
C ALA A 430 -55.43 32.20 35.41
N LYS A 431 -55.35 33.14 36.39
CA LYS A 431 -54.29 34.15 36.48
C LYS A 431 -52.86 33.57 36.42
N LEU A 432 -52.66 32.33 36.85
CA LEU A 432 -51.39 31.64 36.80
C LEU A 432 -50.93 31.31 35.35
N GLU A 433 -51.87 31.14 34.42
CA GLU A 433 -51.58 30.90 33.02
C GLU A 433 -51.13 32.17 32.30
N GLU A 434 -51.57 33.37 32.66
CA GLU A 434 -51.04 34.62 32.13
C GLU A 434 -49.55 34.75 32.40
N VAL A 435 -49.11 34.42 33.61
CA VAL A 435 -47.66 34.44 33.98
C VAL A 435 -46.88 33.45 33.15
N LYS A 436 -47.44 32.26 32.86
CA LYS A 436 -46.78 31.24 32.02
C LYS A 436 -46.68 31.72 30.55
N ILE A 437 -47.76 32.30 30.01
CA ILE A 437 -47.78 32.83 28.64
C ILE A 437 -46.78 33.94 28.47
N ARG A 438 -46.65 34.88 29.44
CA ARG A 438 -45.63 35.92 29.41
C ARG A 438 -44.22 35.33 29.50
N GLY A 439 -43.97 34.33 30.37
CA GLY A 439 -42.70 33.64 30.48
C GLY A 439 -42.33 32.94 29.18
N GLU A 440 -43.24 32.18 28.56
CA GLU A 440 -43.02 31.53 27.25
C GLU A 440 -42.74 32.56 26.13
N GLN A 441 -43.46 33.70 26.14
CA GLN A 441 -43.29 34.77 25.17
C GLN A 441 -41.88 35.37 25.30
N ASP A 442 -41.39 35.64 26.51
CA ASP A 442 -40.08 36.21 26.78
C ASP A 442 -38.97 35.26 26.37
N GLU A 443 -39.12 33.97 26.65
CA GLU A 443 -38.15 32.92 26.24
C GLU A 443 -38.09 32.82 24.72
N LEU A 444 -39.23 32.72 24.04
CA LEU A 444 -39.30 32.62 22.59
C LEU A 444 -38.84 33.90 21.89
N ALA A 445 -39.09 35.10 22.48
CA ALA A 445 -38.56 36.35 21.95
C ALA A 445 -37.01 36.37 21.98
N LYS A 446 -36.43 35.93 23.09
CA LYS A 446 -34.96 35.80 23.17
C LYS A 446 -34.43 34.77 22.16
N GLU A 447 -35.09 33.63 22.00
CA GLU A 447 -34.73 32.63 20.99
C GLU A 447 -34.84 33.20 19.57
N ARG A 448 -35.92 33.90 19.22
CA ARG A 448 -36.08 34.60 17.94
C ARG A 448 -34.88 35.51 17.65
N ASP A 449 -34.52 36.38 18.62
CA ASP A 449 -33.45 37.35 18.46
C ASP A 449 -32.09 36.65 18.25
N GLN A 450 -31.88 35.53 18.96
CA GLN A 450 -30.67 34.70 18.78
C GLN A 450 -30.64 34.07 17.37
N LEU A 451 -31.76 33.45 16.92
CA LEU A 451 -31.85 32.84 15.60
C LEU A 451 -31.67 33.86 14.47
N GLN A 452 -32.31 35.06 14.59
CA GLN A 452 -32.12 36.13 13.62
C GLN A 452 -30.67 36.63 13.59
N ALA A 453 -30.03 36.76 14.76
CA ALA A 453 -28.62 37.16 14.84
C ALA A 453 -27.67 36.13 14.22
N LEU A 454 -27.98 34.83 14.33
CA LEU A 454 -27.23 33.76 13.68
C LEU A 454 -27.37 33.78 12.16
N LEU A 455 -28.64 33.96 11.69
CA LEU A 455 -28.95 34.00 10.26
C LEU A 455 -28.40 35.26 9.55
N ALA A 456 -28.34 36.40 10.26
CA ALA A 456 -27.84 37.67 9.73
C ALA A 456 -26.30 37.76 9.62
N SER A 457 -25.53 36.83 10.25
CA SER A 457 -24.08 36.91 10.32
C SER A 457 -23.42 35.60 9.94
N GLU A 458 -22.74 35.59 8.78
CA GLU A 458 -21.90 34.47 8.34
C GLU A 458 -20.86 34.05 9.39
N ARG A 459 -20.28 35.02 10.08
CA ARG A 459 -19.29 34.74 11.15
C ARG A 459 -19.92 33.95 12.32
N LYS A 460 -21.14 34.34 12.75
CA LYS A 460 -21.84 33.64 13.82
C LYS A 460 -22.28 32.26 13.38
N LEU A 461 -22.78 32.13 12.15
CA LEU A 461 -23.13 30.85 11.53
C LEU A 461 -21.93 29.90 11.46
N ASN A 462 -20.81 30.39 10.95
CA ASN A 462 -19.57 29.60 10.90
C ASN A 462 -19.09 29.18 12.30
N THR A 463 -19.21 30.05 13.30
CA THR A 463 -18.88 29.72 14.69
C THR A 463 -19.76 28.61 15.25
N LEU A 464 -21.08 28.61 14.93
CA LEU A 464 -22.00 27.54 15.30
C LEU A 464 -21.60 26.23 14.64
N ILE A 465 -21.40 26.23 13.32
CA ILE A 465 -20.98 25.03 12.56
C ILE A 465 -19.67 24.46 13.11
N LYS A 466 -18.69 25.29 13.43
CA LYS A 466 -17.44 24.86 14.07
C LYS A 466 -17.67 24.10 15.37
N LYS A 467 -18.49 24.65 16.27
CA LYS A 467 -18.80 24.01 17.55
C LYS A 467 -19.47 22.65 17.34
N GLU A 468 -20.39 22.55 16.39
CA GLU A 468 -21.08 21.30 16.06
C GLU A 468 -20.12 20.25 15.52
N ILE A 469 -19.24 20.61 14.56
CA ILE A 469 -18.23 19.71 13.99
C ILE A 469 -17.24 19.26 15.08
N GLN A 470 -16.82 20.15 15.98
CA GLN A 470 -15.94 19.82 17.10
C GLN A 470 -16.61 18.83 18.07
N ALA A 471 -17.89 19.04 18.37
CA ALA A 471 -18.64 18.14 19.24
C ALA A 471 -18.83 16.76 18.60
N ASP A 472 -19.14 16.70 17.30
CA ASP A 472 -19.28 15.44 16.57
C ASP A 472 -17.92 14.73 16.44
N ALA A 473 -16.82 15.45 16.19
CA ALA A 473 -15.49 14.88 16.15
C ALA A 473 -15.05 14.30 17.50
N ALA A 474 -15.44 14.93 18.61
CA ALA A 474 -15.19 14.41 19.95
C ALA A 474 -16.05 13.17 20.28
N ALA A 475 -17.30 13.13 19.79
CA ALA A 475 -18.23 12.04 20.06
C ALA A 475 -17.99 10.78 19.24
N TYR A 476 -17.50 10.90 18.01
CA TYR A 476 -17.37 9.82 17.02
C TYR A 476 -15.94 9.58 16.55
N GLY A 477 -15.00 10.49 16.86
CA GLY A 477 -13.60 10.37 16.44
C GLY A 477 -12.82 9.34 17.26
N ASP A 478 -12.02 8.53 16.56
CA ASP A 478 -11.10 7.55 17.12
C ASP A 478 -9.70 7.77 16.54
N ASP A 479 -8.76 6.92 16.92
CA ASP A 479 -7.40 6.97 16.40
C ASP A 479 -7.34 6.37 14.99
N ARG A 480 -6.34 6.79 14.20
CA ARG A 480 -6.07 6.25 12.89
C ARG A 480 -5.78 4.75 12.98
N ARG A 481 -6.39 3.95 12.09
CA ARG A 481 -6.18 2.50 12.02
C ARG A 481 -5.10 2.11 11.02
N SER A 482 -5.03 2.81 9.87
CA SER A 482 -4.06 2.52 8.81
C SER A 482 -2.86 3.47 8.91
N PRO A 483 -1.72 3.06 9.51
CA PRO A 483 -0.54 3.92 9.62
C PRO A 483 0.07 4.15 8.23
N LEU A 484 0.64 5.35 8.03
CA LEU A 484 1.44 5.66 6.85
C LEU A 484 2.90 5.40 7.18
N THR A 485 3.50 4.46 6.45
CA THR A 485 4.88 4.01 6.69
C THR A 485 5.63 3.94 5.36
N GLU A 486 6.75 4.63 5.25
CA GLU A 486 7.61 4.46 4.09
C GLU A 486 8.31 3.10 4.15
N ARG A 487 8.09 2.26 3.14
CA ARG A 487 8.71 0.95 3.01
C ARG A 487 9.37 0.81 1.64
N GLY A 488 10.51 0.13 1.62
CA GLY A 488 11.14 -0.27 0.36
C GLY A 488 10.25 -1.22 -0.45
N GLU A 489 10.53 -1.33 -1.75
CA GLU A 489 9.84 -2.28 -2.62
C GLU A 489 10.06 -3.71 -2.15
N ALA A 490 9.00 -4.49 -2.11
CA ALA A 490 9.07 -5.91 -1.84
C ALA A 490 9.74 -6.63 -3.02
N LYS A 491 10.66 -7.57 -2.72
CA LYS A 491 11.40 -8.31 -3.74
C LYS A 491 11.05 -9.79 -3.65
N ALA A 492 10.64 -10.35 -4.78
CA ALA A 492 10.49 -11.78 -4.92
C ALA A 492 11.88 -12.45 -4.82
N MET A 493 11.97 -13.56 -4.07
CA MET A 493 13.18 -14.38 -4.04
C MET A 493 13.43 -14.97 -5.42
N SER A 494 14.69 -14.99 -5.83
CA SER A 494 15.14 -15.68 -7.03
C SER A 494 15.16 -17.21 -6.77
N GLU A 495 15.25 -18.02 -7.83
CA GLU A 495 15.41 -19.48 -7.67
C GLU A 495 16.67 -19.83 -6.89
N HIS A 496 17.69 -18.98 -6.90
CA HIS A 496 18.91 -19.14 -6.12
C HIS A 496 18.73 -18.89 -4.62
N ASP A 497 17.83 -17.98 -4.25
CA ASP A 497 17.54 -17.67 -2.83
C ASP A 497 16.70 -18.77 -2.17
N ILE A 498 15.98 -19.56 -2.98
CA ILE A 498 15.04 -20.60 -2.53
C ILE A 498 15.77 -21.90 -2.17
N VAL A 499 16.96 -22.14 -2.73
CA VAL A 499 17.69 -23.40 -2.54
C VAL A 499 18.48 -23.35 -1.24
N PRO A 500 18.48 -24.44 -0.42
CA PRO A 500 19.30 -24.52 0.77
C PRO A 500 20.76 -24.27 0.41
N SER A 501 21.38 -23.29 1.07
CA SER A 501 22.79 -22.98 0.89
C SER A 501 23.64 -24.08 1.53
N GLU A 502 24.15 -25.01 0.73
CA GLU A 502 25.06 -26.08 1.16
C GLU A 502 26.48 -25.78 0.69
N PRO A 503 27.53 -26.05 1.50
CA PRO A 503 28.91 -25.96 1.04
C PRO A 503 29.15 -26.92 -0.12
N VAL A 504 29.79 -26.41 -1.20
CA VAL A 504 30.13 -27.20 -2.37
C VAL A 504 31.57 -26.91 -2.84
N THR A 505 32.21 -27.91 -3.42
CA THR A 505 33.50 -27.77 -4.10
C THR A 505 33.30 -28.15 -5.56
N ILE A 506 33.54 -27.18 -6.46
CA ILE A 506 33.49 -27.42 -7.89
C ILE A 506 34.87 -27.77 -8.37
N VAL A 507 34.99 -28.92 -9.05
CA VAL A 507 36.26 -29.47 -9.51
C VAL A 507 36.33 -29.43 -11.05
N LEU A 508 37.39 -28.83 -11.60
CA LEU A 508 37.68 -28.71 -13.02
C LEU A 508 38.87 -29.60 -13.34
N SER A 509 38.78 -30.40 -14.41
CA SER A 509 39.88 -31.22 -14.93
C SER A 509 40.64 -30.54 -16.06
N GLU A 510 41.85 -31.07 -16.42
CA GLU A 510 42.68 -30.59 -17.53
C GLU A 510 41.94 -30.62 -18.87
N MET A 511 41.10 -31.63 -19.11
CA MET A 511 40.29 -31.78 -20.32
C MET A 511 38.99 -30.98 -20.31
N GLY A 512 38.78 -30.11 -19.29
CA GLY A 512 37.59 -29.26 -19.20
C GLY A 512 36.32 -29.99 -18.74
N TRP A 513 36.47 -31.10 -17.96
CA TRP A 513 35.36 -31.77 -17.32
C TRP A 513 35.10 -31.13 -15.95
N VAL A 514 33.83 -31.04 -15.58
CA VAL A 514 33.39 -30.40 -14.32
C VAL A 514 32.50 -31.33 -13.52
N ARG A 515 32.59 -31.21 -12.19
CA ARG A 515 31.74 -31.91 -11.21
C ARG A 515 31.62 -31.10 -9.93
N SER A 516 30.52 -31.31 -9.20
CA SER A 516 30.23 -30.67 -7.93
C SER A 516 30.29 -31.70 -6.80
N ALA A 517 31.12 -31.45 -5.79
CA ALA A 517 31.22 -32.25 -4.58
C ALA A 517 30.56 -31.53 -3.40
N LYS A 518 29.92 -32.26 -2.49
CA LYS A 518 29.39 -31.70 -1.25
C LYS A 518 30.48 -31.44 -0.23
N GLY A 519 30.43 -30.30 0.44
CA GLY A 519 31.39 -29.88 1.46
C GLY A 519 32.69 -29.28 0.90
N HIS A 520 33.49 -28.75 1.82
CA HIS A 520 34.83 -28.14 1.51
C HIS A 520 36.02 -29.04 1.86
N ASP A 521 35.79 -30.17 2.56
CA ASP A 521 36.85 -31.04 3.10
C ASP A 521 37.34 -32.11 2.10
N ILE A 522 36.87 -32.03 0.85
CA ILE A 522 37.26 -32.97 -0.18
C ILE A 522 38.66 -32.64 -0.72
N ASP A 523 39.48 -33.68 -0.95
CA ASP A 523 40.73 -33.55 -1.76
C ASP A 523 40.42 -33.74 -3.24
N PRO A 524 40.42 -32.65 -4.05
CA PRO A 524 40.09 -32.77 -5.46
C PRO A 524 41.15 -33.58 -6.27
N SER A 525 42.38 -33.64 -5.81
CA SER A 525 43.46 -34.37 -6.50
C SER A 525 43.35 -35.88 -6.37
N GLY A 526 42.73 -36.35 -5.26
CA GLY A 526 42.45 -37.76 -4.99
C GLY A 526 41.24 -38.35 -5.68
N LEU A 527 40.48 -37.55 -6.45
CA LEU A 527 39.33 -38.03 -7.18
C LEU A 527 39.69 -38.81 -8.44
N SER A 528 38.83 -39.77 -8.86
CA SER A 528 39.08 -40.50 -10.13
C SER A 528 38.77 -39.63 -11.36
N TYR A 529 39.71 -39.57 -12.30
CA TYR A 529 39.57 -38.85 -13.57
C TYR A 529 39.49 -39.84 -14.74
N LYS A 530 39.09 -39.38 -15.92
CA LYS A 530 39.17 -40.20 -17.15
C LYS A 530 40.60 -40.54 -17.48
N ALA A 531 40.76 -41.63 -18.25
CA ALA A 531 42.10 -42.00 -18.73
C ALA A 531 42.74 -40.85 -19.55
N GLY A 532 43.89 -40.37 -19.10
CA GLY A 532 44.60 -39.25 -19.73
C GLY A 532 44.17 -37.86 -19.24
N ASP A 533 43.23 -37.77 -18.29
CA ASP A 533 42.81 -36.51 -17.66
C ASP A 533 43.32 -36.40 -16.22
N SER A 534 43.43 -35.21 -15.67
CA SER A 534 43.91 -34.94 -14.32
C SER A 534 43.26 -33.70 -13.73
N PHE A 535 43.48 -33.48 -12.42
CA PHE A 535 43.03 -32.30 -11.71
C PHE A 535 43.68 -31.03 -12.29
N ARG A 536 42.87 -30.00 -12.59
CA ARG A 536 43.34 -28.67 -12.98
C ARG A 536 43.12 -27.63 -11.86
N ALA A 537 41.90 -27.44 -11.42
CA ALA A 537 41.57 -26.41 -10.45
C ALA A 537 40.26 -26.77 -9.68
N ALA A 538 40.09 -26.19 -8.51
CA ALA A 538 38.85 -26.29 -7.76
C ALA A 538 38.47 -24.95 -7.15
N ALA A 539 37.17 -24.71 -7.04
CA ALA A 539 36.61 -23.57 -6.34
C ALA A 539 35.65 -24.04 -5.22
N ARG A 540 35.75 -23.41 -4.07
CA ARG A 540 34.90 -23.65 -2.90
C ARG A 540 33.88 -22.52 -2.75
N GLY A 541 32.63 -22.83 -2.47
CA GLY A 541 31.56 -21.86 -2.31
C GLY A 541 30.29 -22.52 -1.80
N MET A 542 29.16 -21.83 -1.96
CA MET A 542 27.85 -22.33 -1.54
C MET A 542 27.02 -22.73 -2.76
N SER A 543 26.13 -23.69 -2.61
CA SER A 543 25.31 -24.23 -3.71
C SER A 543 24.39 -23.20 -4.36
N ASN A 544 24.11 -22.10 -3.68
CA ASN A 544 23.28 -20.96 -4.18
C ASN A 544 24.13 -19.83 -4.79
N GLN A 545 25.46 -19.96 -4.89
CA GLN A 545 26.34 -19.00 -5.53
C GLN A 545 26.68 -19.45 -6.95
N PRO A 546 26.76 -18.55 -7.96
CA PRO A 546 27.17 -18.93 -9.29
C PRO A 546 28.65 -19.38 -9.30
N VAL A 547 28.96 -20.40 -10.09
CA VAL A 547 30.33 -20.76 -10.40
C VAL A 547 30.73 -20.13 -11.72
N VAL A 548 31.88 -19.45 -11.72
CA VAL A 548 32.44 -18.79 -12.89
C VAL A 548 33.64 -19.60 -13.45
N PHE A 549 33.64 -19.77 -14.77
CA PHE A 549 34.76 -20.38 -15.52
C PHE A 549 35.36 -19.32 -16.43
N ILE A 550 36.68 -19.38 -16.61
CA ILE A 550 37.43 -18.48 -17.53
C ILE A 550 38.20 -19.32 -18.52
N ASP A 551 38.07 -19.00 -19.80
CA ASP A 551 38.78 -19.70 -20.88
C ASP A 551 40.10 -19.02 -21.24
N SER A 552 40.91 -19.70 -22.05
CA SER A 552 42.24 -19.25 -22.54
C SER A 552 42.17 -17.96 -23.38
N THR A 553 41.01 -17.55 -23.85
CA THR A 553 40.80 -16.31 -24.60
C THR A 553 40.42 -15.12 -23.71
N GLY A 554 40.25 -15.34 -22.39
CA GLY A 554 39.87 -14.32 -21.44
C GLY A 554 38.36 -14.05 -21.36
N ARG A 555 37.55 -15.01 -21.79
CA ARG A 555 36.08 -14.96 -21.63
C ARG A 555 35.66 -15.64 -20.34
N SER A 556 34.63 -15.08 -19.69
CA SER A 556 34.02 -15.68 -18.51
C SER A 556 32.67 -16.30 -18.86
N TYR A 557 32.32 -17.36 -18.14
CA TYR A 557 31.08 -18.11 -18.24
C TYR A 557 30.56 -18.37 -16.83
N ALA A 558 29.25 -18.36 -16.61
CA ALA A 558 28.66 -18.68 -15.32
C ALA A 558 27.67 -19.83 -15.43
N LEU A 559 27.70 -20.74 -14.46
CA LEU A 559 26.78 -21.84 -14.31
C LEU A 559 26.28 -21.90 -12.86
N ASP A 560 25.09 -22.47 -12.68
CA ASP A 560 24.58 -22.82 -11.37
C ASP A 560 25.22 -24.14 -10.91
N PRO A 561 25.85 -24.20 -9.72
CA PRO A 561 26.44 -25.42 -9.16
C PRO A 561 25.49 -26.61 -9.11
N LEU A 562 24.19 -26.37 -8.93
CA LEU A 562 23.15 -27.42 -8.87
C LEU A 562 22.91 -28.10 -10.22
N THR A 563 23.26 -27.43 -11.31
CA THR A 563 23.16 -27.98 -12.67
C THR A 563 24.37 -28.87 -13.03
N LEU A 564 25.38 -28.91 -12.17
CA LEU A 564 26.60 -29.67 -12.40
C LEU A 564 26.47 -31.12 -11.91
N PRO A 565 27.11 -32.08 -12.57
CA PRO A 565 27.06 -33.46 -12.16
C PRO A 565 27.75 -33.68 -10.82
N SER A 566 27.27 -34.67 -10.05
CA SER A 566 27.87 -35.05 -8.76
C SER A 566 29.27 -35.59 -8.91
N ALA A 567 30.15 -35.28 -7.96
CA ALA A 567 31.50 -35.81 -7.88
C ALA A 567 31.61 -37.33 -7.61
N ARG A 568 30.48 -38.04 -7.45
CA ARG A 568 30.43 -39.50 -7.41
C ARG A 568 30.80 -40.13 -8.78
N GLY A 569 30.59 -39.38 -9.87
CA GLY A 569 31.02 -39.75 -11.23
C GLY A 569 32.29 -39.02 -11.68
N GLN A 570 32.66 -39.25 -12.95
CA GLN A 570 33.82 -38.59 -13.56
C GLN A 570 33.55 -37.15 -14.04
N GLY A 571 32.29 -36.67 -13.90
CA GLY A 571 31.86 -35.34 -14.37
C GLY A 571 31.35 -35.33 -15.81
N GLU A 572 31.14 -34.15 -16.34
CA GLU A 572 30.69 -33.89 -17.71
C GLU A 572 31.53 -32.80 -18.37
N PRO A 573 31.72 -32.82 -19.72
CA PRO A 573 32.48 -31.80 -20.41
C PRO A 573 31.70 -30.46 -20.38
N LEU A 574 32.35 -29.39 -20.03
CA LEU A 574 31.78 -28.03 -20.01
C LEU A 574 31.27 -27.57 -21.38
N THR A 575 31.83 -28.08 -22.48
CA THR A 575 31.37 -27.78 -23.84
C THR A 575 29.93 -28.23 -24.13
N GLY A 576 29.40 -29.16 -23.35
CA GLY A 576 27.97 -29.51 -23.41
C GLY A 576 27.01 -28.45 -22.83
N LYS A 577 27.54 -27.60 -21.94
CA LYS A 577 26.76 -26.54 -21.23
C LYS A 577 27.13 -25.13 -21.70
N LEU A 578 28.37 -24.90 -22.13
CA LEU A 578 28.93 -23.63 -22.57
C LEU A 578 29.33 -23.70 -24.05
N THR A 579 29.45 -22.54 -24.68
CA THR A 579 29.84 -22.43 -26.11
C THR A 579 31.09 -21.56 -26.22
N PRO A 580 32.29 -22.07 -25.80
CA PRO A 580 33.53 -21.34 -25.96
C PRO A 580 33.93 -21.21 -27.45
N PRO A 581 34.73 -20.22 -27.83
CA PRO A 581 35.28 -20.10 -29.19
C PRO A 581 36.06 -21.35 -29.59
N PRO A 582 36.14 -21.68 -30.91
CA PRO A 582 36.92 -22.81 -31.39
C PRO A 582 38.38 -22.75 -30.91
N GLY A 583 38.86 -23.86 -30.32
CA GLY A 583 40.24 -23.97 -29.80
C GLY A 583 40.46 -23.36 -28.41
N ALA A 584 39.46 -22.73 -27.80
CA ALA A 584 39.55 -22.24 -26.42
C ALA A 584 39.48 -23.38 -25.41
N THR A 585 40.30 -23.33 -24.38
CA THR A 585 40.32 -24.25 -23.23
C THR A 585 39.87 -23.51 -21.97
N ILE A 586 39.16 -24.21 -21.09
CA ILE A 586 38.76 -23.63 -19.79
C ILE A 586 39.96 -23.72 -18.84
N GLU A 587 40.41 -22.56 -18.36
CA GLU A 587 41.66 -22.47 -17.59
C GLU A 587 41.41 -22.33 -16.08
N HIS A 588 40.36 -21.57 -15.67
CA HIS A 588 40.12 -21.23 -14.28
C HIS A 588 38.69 -21.46 -13.89
N VAL A 589 38.45 -21.76 -12.60
CA VAL A 589 37.15 -21.86 -11.94
C VAL A 589 37.17 -21.06 -10.64
N LEU A 590 36.09 -20.31 -10.39
CA LEU A 590 35.97 -19.41 -9.23
C LEU A 590 34.58 -19.46 -8.66
N MET A 591 34.48 -19.28 -7.35
CA MET A 591 33.29 -18.98 -6.62
C MET A 591 33.61 -17.96 -5.53
N ALA A 592 32.87 -16.88 -5.45
CA ALA A 592 33.03 -15.84 -4.43
C ALA A 592 31.72 -15.08 -4.24
N PRO A 593 31.58 -14.29 -3.17
CA PRO A 593 30.48 -13.33 -3.04
C PRO A 593 30.47 -12.29 -4.18
N ASP A 594 29.32 -11.80 -4.57
CA ASP A 594 29.15 -10.86 -5.70
C ASP A 594 30.01 -9.59 -5.57
N SER A 595 30.20 -9.09 -4.35
CA SER A 595 30.98 -7.89 -4.05
C SER A 595 32.48 -8.13 -3.95
N GLN A 596 32.96 -9.41 -3.99
CA GLN A 596 34.37 -9.74 -3.86
C GLN A 596 35.16 -9.08 -4.98
N LYS A 597 36.17 -8.28 -4.62
CA LYS A 597 37.11 -7.68 -5.59
C LYS A 597 38.16 -8.71 -6.04
N LEU A 598 38.41 -8.73 -7.33
CA LEU A 598 39.33 -9.65 -8.00
C LEU A 598 40.29 -8.88 -8.88
N LEU A 599 41.53 -9.31 -8.91
CA LEU A 599 42.53 -8.89 -9.89
C LEU A 599 42.52 -9.81 -11.11
N MET A 600 42.18 -9.25 -12.27
CA MET A 600 42.29 -9.89 -13.57
C MET A 600 43.59 -9.44 -14.24
N ALA A 601 44.42 -10.39 -14.68
CA ALA A 601 45.72 -10.07 -15.28
C ALA A 601 46.08 -11.01 -16.43
N SER A 602 46.99 -10.53 -17.30
CA SER A 602 47.64 -11.33 -18.35
C SER A 602 49.15 -11.45 -18.12
N ASP A 603 49.72 -12.52 -18.62
CA ASP A 603 51.17 -12.75 -18.56
C ASP A 603 52.01 -11.73 -19.38
N ALA A 604 51.33 -10.92 -20.22
CA ALA A 604 51.92 -9.76 -20.87
C ALA A 604 52.09 -8.53 -19.96
N GLY A 605 51.75 -8.64 -18.65
CA GLY A 605 51.94 -7.60 -17.64
C GLY A 605 50.87 -6.53 -17.62
N TYR A 606 49.63 -6.81 -18.03
CA TYR A 606 48.48 -5.94 -17.94
C TYR A 606 47.44 -6.52 -16.98
N GLY A 607 46.69 -5.65 -16.29
CA GLY A 607 45.61 -6.08 -15.42
C GLY A 607 44.74 -4.93 -14.92
N PHE A 608 43.67 -5.30 -14.25
CA PHE A 608 42.67 -4.40 -13.65
C PHE A 608 41.96 -5.10 -12.53
N VAL A 609 41.28 -4.32 -11.68
CA VAL A 609 40.44 -4.80 -10.61
C VAL A 609 38.98 -4.84 -11.11
N CYS A 610 38.22 -5.88 -10.77
CA CYS A 610 36.77 -5.98 -11.02
C CYS A 610 36.07 -6.66 -9.83
N THR A 611 34.75 -6.67 -9.82
CA THR A 611 33.97 -7.46 -8.86
C THR A 611 33.72 -8.86 -9.40
N PHE A 612 33.43 -9.82 -8.51
CA PHE A 612 33.00 -11.16 -8.93
C PHE A 612 31.75 -11.11 -9.81
N ASN A 613 30.79 -10.23 -9.47
CA ASN A 613 29.57 -10.01 -10.26
C ASN A 613 29.88 -9.56 -11.71
N ASP A 614 30.96 -8.83 -11.92
CA ASP A 614 31.43 -8.48 -13.29
C ASP A 614 31.82 -9.70 -14.10
N LEU A 615 32.17 -10.82 -13.50
CA LEU A 615 32.54 -12.07 -14.20
C LEU A 615 31.30 -12.91 -14.55
N VAL A 616 30.17 -12.72 -13.90
CA VAL A 616 28.97 -13.52 -14.11
C VAL A 616 28.36 -13.22 -15.49
N ALA A 617 28.38 -14.20 -16.40
CA ALA A 617 27.84 -14.09 -17.75
C ALA A 617 26.48 -14.76 -17.84
N LYS A 618 25.47 -14.06 -18.42
CA LYS A 618 24.08 -14.55 -18.52
C LYS A 618 23.82 -15.52 -19.69
N ASN A 619 24.78 -15.70 -20.59
CA ASN A 619 24.59 -16.52 -21.80
C ASN A 619 25.68 -17.61 -21.94
N ARG A 620 25.37 -18.68 -22.69
CA ARG A 620 26.29 -19.81 -22.90
C ARG A 620 27.53 -19.45 -23.66
N ALA A 621 27.54 -18.38 -24.48
CA ALA A 621 28.70 -17.91 -25.25
C ALA A 621 29.66 -17.10 -24.40
N GLY A 622 29.33 -16.84 -23.13
CA GLY A 622 30.12 -16.05 -22.19
C GLY A 622 30.35 -14.61 -22.63
N LYS A 623 31.13 -13.86 -21.87
CA LYS A 623 31.50 -12.48 -22.17
C LYS A 623 33.03 -12.30 -22.09
N THR A 624 33.61 -11.47 -22.96
CA THR A 624 35.02 -11.13 -22.91
C THR A 624 35.27 -10.23 -21.70
N MET A 625 36.05 -10.71 -20.75
CA MET A 625 36.41 -9.96 -19.53
C MET A 625 37.77 -9.29 -19.70
N ILE A 626 38.80 -10.04 -20.10
CA ILE A 626 40.11 -9.49 -20.33
C ILE A 626 40.47 -9.60 -21.82
N THR A 627 40.94 -8.49 -22.40
CA THR A 627 41.46 -8.45 -23.78
C THR A 627 42.97 -8.80 -23.76
N LEU A 628 43.29 -9.96 -24.27
CA LEU A 628 44.66 -10.45 -24.27
C LEU A 628 45.45 -9.85 -25.43
N PRO A 629 46.71 -9.41 -25.22
CA PRO A 629 47.68 -9.17 -26.28
C PRO A 629 48.01 -10.45 -27.08
N GLU A 630 48.64 -10.29 -28.24
CA GLU A 630 49.04 -11.41 -29.08
C GLU A 630 49.93 -12.42 -28.30
N ASN A 631 49.61 -13.70 -28.39
CA ASN A 631 50.26 -14.82 -27.70
C ASN A 631 50.27 -14.73 -26.16
N ALA A 632 49.48 -13.85 -25.56
CA ALA A 632 49.39 -13.73 -24.11
C ALA A 632 48.36 -14.71 -23.52
N LYS A 633 48.60 -15.12 -22.28
CA LYS A 633 47.70 -15.98 -21.49
C LYS A 633 47.04 -15.22 -20.37
N VAL A 634 45.80 -15.62 -20.00
CA VAL A 634 45.17 -15.17 -18.81
C VAL A 634 45.82 -15.80 -17.58
N LEU A 635 46.11 -15.00 -16.56
CA LEU A 635 46.58 -15.50 -15.27
C LEU A 635 45.40 -15.85 -14.35
N PRO A 636 45.62 -16.75 -13.34
CA PRO A 636 44.58 -17.02 -12.36
C PRO A 636 44.10 -15.72 -11.71
N PRO A 637 42.81 -15.47 -11.64
CA PRO A 637 42.27 -14.33 -10.91
C PRO A 637 42.66 -14.41 -9.44
N LEU A 638 43.02 -13.28 -8.83
CA LEU A 638 43.47 -13.20 -7.45
C LEU A 638 42.45 -12.36 -6.63
N GLU A 639 42.10 -12.87 -5.46
CA GLU A 639 41.20 -12.17 -4.55
C GLU A 639 41.90 -10.99 -3.85
N ILE A 640 41.19 -9.86 -3.73
CA ILE A 640 41.63 -8.66 -3.02
C ILE A 640 40.74 -8.52 -1.81
N TYR A 641 41.33 -8.41 -0.62
CA TYR A 641 40.58 -8.42 0.63
C TYR A 641 40.60 -7.07 1.37
N GLY A 642 41.61 -6.22 1.08
CA GLY A 642 41.73 -4.95 1.78
C GLY A 642 42.28 -3.80 0.93
N PRO A 643 42.06 -2.57 1.34
CA PRO A 643 42.58 -1.39 0.65
C PRO A 643 44.12 -1.29 0.69
N ASP A 644 44.76 -1.91 1.69
CA ASP A 644 46.19 -1.88 1.93
C ASP A 644 46.96 -3.07 1.27
N ASP A 645 46.23 -3.89 0.52
CA ASP A 645 46.84 -5.03 -0.20
C ASP A 645 47.84 -4.53 -1.24
N MET A 646 49.01 -5.19 -1.28
CA MET A 646 50.09 -4.88 -2.20
C MET A 646 50.15 -5.90 -3.34
N LEU A 647 50.32 -5.44 -4.55
CA LEU A 647 50.55 -6.30 -5.70
C LEU A 647 52.04 -6.52 -5.89
N LEU A 648 52.46 -7.78 -5.83
CA LEU A 648 53.82 -8.22 -6.13
C LEU A 648 53.84 -8.94 -7.47
N SER A 649 54.66 -8.47 -8.39
CA SER A 649 54.88 -9.05 -9.73
C SER A 649 56.32 -9.42 -9.95
N ILE A 650 56.57 -10.62 -10.52
CA ILE A 650 57.91 -11.08 -10.88
C ILE A 650 57.90 -11.57 -12.33
N THR A 651 58.84 -11.05 -13.16
CA THR A 651 58.93 -11.46 -14.55
C THR A 651 59.85 -12.70 -14.70
N ALA A 652 59.71 -13.40 -15.83
CA ALA A 652 60.51 -14.60 -16.16
C ALA A 652 62.04 -14.34 -16.20
N VAL A 653 62.44 -13.11 -16.49
CA VAL A 653 63.84 -12.70 -16.45
C VAL A 653 64.27 -12.26 -15.04
N GLY A 654 63.47 -12.46 -14.03
CA GLY A 654 63.80 -12.19 -12.63
C GLY A 654 63.77 -10.71 -12.23
N ARG A 655 62.82 -9.94 -12.71
CA ARG A 655 62.55 -8.58 -12.24
C ARG A 655 61.34 -8.57 -11.33
N MET A 656 61.48 -7.93 -10.19
CA MET A 656 60.43 -7.83 -9.17
C MET A 656 59.94 -6.38 -9.03
N LEU A 657 58.62 -6.20 -8.94
CA LEU A 657 57.98 -4.92 -8.71
C LEU A 657 56.80 -5.10 -7.71
N MET A 658 56.71 -4.20 -6.75
CA MET A 658 55.62 -4.16 -5.77
C MET A 658 55.00 -2.76 -5.73
N PHE A 659 53.68 -2.68 -5.67
CA PHE A 659 52.92 -1.43 -5.54
C PHE A 659 51.52 -1.70 -4.95
N PRO A 660 50.78 -0.69 -4.41
CA PRO A 660 49.44 -0.87 -3.91
C PRO A 660 48.45 -1.36 -4.98
N VAL A 661 47.62 -2.34 -4.67
CA VAL A 661 46.58 -2.81 -5.60
C VAL A 661 45.65 -1.67 -6.02
N ALA A 662 45.42 -0.70 -5.12
CA ALA A 662 44.60 0.48 -5.37
C ALA A 662 45.08 1.38 -6.52
N ASP A 663 46.37 1.23 -6.97
CA ASP A 663 46.88 1.94 -8.13
C ASP A 663 46.38 1.37 -9.48
N LEU A 664 45.71 0.21 -9.47
CA LEU A 664 45.07 -0.35 -10.66
C LEU A 664 43.63 0.19 -10.83
N PRO A 665 43.22 0.40 -12.10
CA PRO A 665 41.85 0.85 -12.35
C PRO A 665 40.83 -0.25 -12.03
N GLU A 666 39.68 0.15 -11.50
CA GLU A 666 38.52 -0.71 -11.43
C GLU A 666 37.76 -0.66 -12.76
N LEU A 667 37.65 -1.79 -13.45
CA LEU A 667 37.04 -1.91 -14.78
C LEU A 667 36.15 -3.14 -14.83
N SER A 668 34.99 -3.04 -15.44
CA SER A 668 34.09 -4.18 -15.66
C SER A 668 34.59 -5.13 -16.78
N LYS A 669 35.51 -4.69 -17.62
CA LYS A 669 36.16 -5.47 -18.69
C LYS A 669 37.26 -4.65 -19.38
N GLY A 670 38.19 -5.30 -20.08
CA GLY A 670 39.14 -4.64 -20.95
C GLY A 670 40.55 -5.22 -20.88
N LYS A 671 41.56 -4.53 -21.46
CA LYS A 671 42.94 -4.92 -21.37
C LYS A 671 43.60 -4.61 -20.02
N GLY A 672 43.01 -3.61 -19.32
CA GLY A 672 43.60 -3.06 -18.10
C GLY A 672 44.83 -2.20 -18.35
N ASN A 673 45.51 -1.83 -17.26
CA ASN A 673 46.72 -1.03 -17.26
C ASN A 673 47.97 -1.89 -17.03
N LYS A 674 49.13 -1.36 -17.38
CA LYS A 674 50.42 -2.07 -17.13
C LYS A 674 50.63 -2.28 -15.63
N ILE A 675 50.81 -3.52 -15.22
CA ILE A 675 51.30 -3.94 -13.91
C ILE A 675 52.82 -3.75 -13.88
N VAL A 676 53.52 -4.37 -14.84
CA VAL A 676 54.96 -4.29 -15.01
C VAL A 676 55.27 -4.02 -16.46
N SER A 677 56.34 -3.24 -16.75
CA SER A 677 56.75 -2.94 -18.12
C SER A 677 57.55 -4.08 -18.73
N ILE A 678 56.86 -4.85 -19.57
CA ILE A 678 57.48 -5.84 -20.45
C ILE A 678 57.41 -5.30 -21.89
N PRO A 679 58.52 -5.24 -22.66
CA PRO A 679 58.45 -4.84 -24.07
C PRO A 679 57.55 -5.78 -24.87
N ALA A 680 56.62 -5.21 -25.69
CA ALA A 680 55.63 -6.00 -26.42
C ALA A 680 56.26 -7.10 -27.32
N ALA A 681 57.36 -6.79 -27.97
CA ALA A 681 58.11 -7.77 -28.79
C ALA A 681 58.67 -8.96 -27.98
N GLN A 682 59.19 -8.70 -26.77
CA GLN A 682 59.67 -9.75 -25.87
C GLN A 682 58.57 -10.60 -25.29
N ALA A 683 57.43 -9.97 -24.96
CA ALA A 683 56.23 -10.67 -24.50
C ALA A 683 55.65 -11.57 -25.60
N ALA A 684 55.54 -11.07 -26.84
CA ALA A 684 55.02 -11.84 -27.99
C ALA A 684 55.96 -12.99 -28.37
N ALA A 685 57.30 -12.76 -28.31
CA ALA A 685 58.30 -13.77 -28.55
C ALA A 685 58.48 -14.80 -27.40
N GLY A 686 57.89 -14.55 -26.24
CA GLY A 686 57.99 -15.38 -25.02
C GLY A 686 59.38 -15.24 -24.32
N GLU A 687 60.19 -14.24 -24.68
CA GLU A 687 61.44 -13.96 -24.06
C GLU A 687 61.41 -13.43 -22.65
N ASP A 688 60.34 -12.62 -22.35
CA ASP A 688 59.99 -12.19 -21.00
C ASP A 688 58.45 -12.14 -20.84
N ARG A 689 57.98 -12.62 -19.71
CA ARG A 689 56.55 -12.65 -19.33
C ARG A 689 56.39 -12.45 -17.83
N LEU A 690 55.21 -12.05 -17.39
CA LEU A 690 54.88 -12.06 -15.97
C LEU A 690 54.73 -13.51 -15.51
N ALA A 691 55.70 -13.98 -14.72
CA ALA A 691 55.79 -15.37 -14.29
C ALA A 691 55.03 -15.62 -12.97
N TRP A 692 55.10 -14.65 -12.04
CA TRP A 692 54.50 -14.76 -10.74
C TRP A 692 53.77 -13.46 -10.40
N LEU A 693 52.56 -13.61 -9.83
CA LEU A 693 51.71 -12.50 -9.43
C LEU A 693 51.03 -12.86 -8.10
N PHE A 694 51.08 -11.96 -7.12
CA PHE A 694 50.50 -12.16 -5.80
C PHE A 694 49.86 -10.89 -5.30
N VAL A 695 48.72 -11.01 -4.65
CA VAL A 695 48.12 -9.99 -3.81
C VAL A 695 48.50 -10.30 -2.35
N LEU A 696 49.31 -9.43 -1.76
CA LEU A 696 49.91 -9.65 -0.46
C LEU A 696 49.31 -8.67 0.56
N PRO A 697 48.76 -9.17 1.69
CA PRO A 697 48.42 -8.31 2.80
C PRO A 697 49.67 -7.68 3.42
N PRO A 698 49.51 -6.59 4.20
CA PRO A 698 50.61 -6.00 4.97
C PRO A 698 51.32 -7.05 5.85
N GLN A 699 52.62 -6.86 6.10
CA GLN A 699 53.45 -7.74 6.94
C GLN A 699 53.71 -9.16 6.39
N THR A 700 53.50 -9.39 5.10
CA THR A 700 53.76 -10.70 4.44
C THR A 700 55.26 -10.88 4.17
N SER A 701 55.79 -12.09 4.41
CA SER A 701 57.10 -12.54 3.97
C SER A 701 56.97 -13.50 2.81
N ILE A 702 57.93 -13.54 1.89
CA ILE A 702 57.96 -14.52 0.82
C ILE A 702 59.32 -15.25 0.80
N THR A 703 59.30 -16.54 0.46
CA THR A 703 60.49 -17.33 0.27
C THR A 703 60.56 -17.81 -1.17
N LEU A 704 61.56 -17.36 -1.87
CA LEU A 704 61.88 -17.75 -3.25
C LEU A 704 62.79 -18.97 -3.26
N HIS A 705 62.45 -20.01 -4.00
CA HIS A 705 63.25 -21.23 -4.14
C HIS A 705 63.93 -21.29 -5.53
N PHE A 706 65.22 -21.67 -5.52
CA PHE A 706 66.10 -21.74 -6.72
C PHE A 706 66.89 -23.04 -6.66
N GLY A 707 66.35 -24.14 -7.12
CA GLY A 707 66.92 -25.46 -6.92
C GLY A 707 67.10 -25.77 -5.43
N LYS A 708 68.33 -25.95 -4.99
CA LYS A 708 68.69 -26.19 -3.57
C LYS A 708 68.86 -24.91 -2.75
N ARG A 709 68.80 -23.72 -3.36
CA ARG A 709 68.91 -22.42 -2.66
C ARG A 709 67.57 -21.82 -2.38
N LYS A 710 67.47 -21.03 -1.31
CA LYS A 710 66.26 -20.24 -0.96
C LYS A 710 66.69 -18.83 -0.57
N LEU A 711 65.78 -17.85 -0.88
CA LEU A 711 65.91 -16.47 -0.48
C LEU A 711 64.62 -16.06 0.20
N THR A 712 64.64 -15.76 1.50
CA THR A 712 63.52 -15.25 2.22
C THR A 712 63.55 -13.73 2.23
N LEU A 713 62.51 -13.08 1.76
CA LEU A 713 62.32 -11.64 1.75
C LEU A 713 61.27 -11.29 2.82
N ARG A 714 61.72 -10.56 3.85
CA ARG A 714 60.82 -10.05 4.90
C ARG A 714 60.10 -8.79 4.40
N PRO A 715 59.07 -8.31 5.10
CA PRO A 715 58.34 -7.10 4.69
C PRO A 715 59.25 -5.89 4.41
N GLU A 716 60.31 -5.72 5.21
CA GLU A 716 61.33 -4.65 5.01
C GLU A 716 62.14 -4.82 3.74
N ASP A 717 62.46 -6.07 3.36
CA ASP A 717 63.18 -6.36 2.14
C ASP A 717 62.33 -6.19 0.89
N LEU A 718 61.04 -6.48 1.00
CA LEU A 718 60.06 -6.27 -0.06
C LEU A 718 59.89 -4.79 -0.40
N GLN A 719 60.03 -3.88 0.58
CA GLN A 719 59.96 -2.43 0.35
C GLN A 719 61.04 -1.93 -0.64
N LYS A 720 62.17 -2.63 -0.80
CA LYS A 720 63.21 -2.31 -1.78
C LYS A 720 62.73 -2.47 -3.23
N PHE A 721 61.70 -3.26 -3.46
CA PHE A 721 61.06 -3.50 -4.76
C PHE A 721 59.82 -2.64 -5.00
N ARG A 722 59.50 -1.77 -4.05
CA ARG A 722 58.35 -0.85 -4.18
C ARG A 722 58.72 0.27 -5.19
N ALA A 723 57.91 0.41 -6.20
CA ALA A 723 58.01 1.47 -7.20
C ALA A 723 56.62 1.74 -7.84
N GLU A 724 56.53 2.78 -8.67
CA GLU A 724 55.32 3.09 -9.39
C GLU A 724 54.90 1.95 -10.33
N ARG A 725 53.59 1.74 -10.43
CA ARG A 725 53.00 0.80 -11.37
C ARG A 725 53.50 0.97 -12.81
N GLY A 726 53.69 -0.12 -13.50
CA GLY A 726 54.14 -0.09 -14.91
C GLY A 726 55.61 0.21 -15.13
N ARG A 727 56.45 0.27 -14.07
CA ARG A 727 57.92 0.28 -14.18
C ARG A 727 58.46 -1.10 -14.51
N LYS A 728 59.70 -1.20 -14.94
CA LYS A 728 60.37 -2.48 -15.29
C LYS A 728 60.65 -3.39 -14.10
N GLY A 729 60.55 -2.87 -12.89
CA GLY A 729 60.95 -3.55 -11.68
C GLY A 729 62.46 -3.68 -11.49
N SER A 730 62.89 -3.98 -10.24
CA SER A 730 64.27 -4.15 -9.86
C SER A 730 64.73 -5.61 -10.12
N PRO A 731 65.93 -5.83 -10.60
CA PRO A 731 66.46 -7.18 -10.84
C PRO A 731 66.69 -7.90 -9.51
N LEU A 732 66.39 -9.18 -9.47
CA LEU A 732 66.77 -10.06 -8.38
C LEU A 732 68.35 -10.26 -8.41
N PRO A 733 68.93 -10.64 -7.27
CA PRO A 733 70.41 -10.88 -7.21
C PRO A 733 70.89 -11.85 -8.28
N ARG A 734 72.16 -11.63 -8.81
CA ARG A 734 72.74 -12.48 -9.86
C ARG A 734 72.76 -13.95 -9.41
N GLY A 735 72.30 -14.85 -10.30
CA GLY A 735 72.18 -16.29 -10.04
C GLY A 735 70.93 -16.75 -9.33
N LEU A 736 69.99 -15.83 -9.06
CA LEU A 736 68.68 -16.09 -8.44
C LEU A 736 67.55 -15.59 -9.33
N GLN A 737 67.63 -15.72 -10.64
CA GLN A 737 66.67 -15.16 -11.60
C GLN A 737 65.61 -16.18 -12.05
N ARG A 738 65.93 -17.48 -11.99
CA ARG A 738 64.98 -18.58 -12.26
C ARG A 738 64.42 -19.11 -10.97
N ILE A 739 63.17 -18.79 -10.70
CA ILE A 739 62.43 -19.17 -9.49
C ILE A 739 61.64 -20.44 -9.80
N ASP A 740 61.85 -21.48 -9.00
CA ASP A 740 61.16 -22.76 -9.16
C ASP A 740 59.82 -22.79 -8.37
N ARG A 741 59.83 -22.14 -7.20
CA ARG A 741 58.69 -22.08 -6.31
C ARG A 741 58.74 -20.84 -5.41
N ILE A 742 57.59 -20.31 -5.04
CA ILE A 742 57.47 -19.21 -4.09
C ILE A 742 56.55 -19.69 -2.96
N ASP A 743 57.02 -19.60 -1.72
CA ASP A 743 56.18 -19.78 -0.52
C ASP A 743 55.85 -18.38 0.00
N VAL A 744 54.56 -18.16 0.27
CA VAL A 744 54.03 -16.92 0.82
C VAL A 744 53.64 -17.17 2.29
N ASP A 745 54.31 -16.48 3.21
CA ASP A 745 53.97 -16.51 4.65
C ASP A 745 53.28 -15.19 4.99
N ALA A 746 51.96 -15.23 4.85
CA ALA A 746 51.07 -14.09 5.16
C ALA A 746 50.44 -14.27 6.52
N PRO A 747 50.21 -13.19 7.30
CA PRO A 747 49.44 -13.25 8.50
C PRO A 747 48.03 -13.78 8.21
N PRO A 748 47.40 -14.50 9.16
CA PRO A 748 46.04 -14.97 8.96
C PRO A 748 45.11 -13.77 8.70
N ARG A 749 44.40 -13.81 7.59
CA ARG A 749 43.41 -12.77 7.24
C ARG A 749 42.21 -12.88 8.14
N ALA A 750 41.83 -11.82 8.81
CA ALA A 750 40.54 -11.73 9.46
C ALA A 750 39.44 -11.84 8.38
N ILE A 751 38.68 -12.92 8.39
CA ILE A 751 37.44 -12.98 7.60
C ILE A 751 36.55 -11.90 8.18
N ALA A 752 36.25 -10.88 7.39
CA ALA A 752 35.24 -9.88 7.80
C ALA A 752 33.91 -10.63 7.97
N THR A 753 33.60 -10.98 9.19
CA THR A 753 32.21 -11.25 9.56
C THR A 753 31.49 -9.91 9.42
N GLU A 754 30.50 -9.87 8.54
CA GLU A 754 29.57 -8.74 8.47
C GLU A 754 29.11 -8.44 9.90
N SER A 755 29.51 -7.25 10.38
CA SER A 755 29.02 -6.72 11.64
C SER A 755 27.53 -6.45 11.51
N GLU A 756 26.77 -7.05 12.40
CA GLU A 756 25.42 -6.64 12.74
C GLU A 756 25.38 -5.11 12.94
N GLU A 757 24.64 -4.40 12.08
CA GLU A 757 23.98 -3.13 12.37
C GLU A 757 22.51 -3.20 11.92
#